data_5afbf401cf97a000d67006253d47c586
#
_entry.id   5afbf401cf97a000d67006253d47c586
#
_cell.length_a   1.000
_cell.length_b   1.000
_cell.length_c   1.000
_cell.angle_alpha   90.00
_cell.angle_beta   90.00
_cell.angle_gamma   90.00
#
_symmetry.space_group_name_H-M   'P 1'
#
loop_
_entity.id
_entity.type
_entity.pdbx_description
1 polymer ?
#
loop_
_entity_poly.entity_id
_entity_poly.type
_entity_poly.pdbx_seq_one_letter_code
_entity_poly.pdbx_strand_id
1 'polypeptide(L)'
;MNARQIFLLDYLLKQHDYLSANQLSEKYGVSTKTVYQDIDKLNSFLEKSELKSRIIKVPRKGIMLSAEEEKRKIHSILVKSKYETGVQDYSPEYREAELVKRLFINQVELDLYDFAEEMYVTESTVHRDIDKLESNLSQFNLKIRIKHDHLYIDGDEWNIRKALQVYVDQEQFFRSEEKLEYFFSKEDIEVCKEAISRLCQKYNSHFSEEYLSLLLVECLVFKSRTENNSYLTERTSNLINDLNHLEVYFFSGELLESIFNKPFSEISPFEIEAMAYSLLAYGFSIQSADYIQNIEQQVDKLIEKVSSLLSLDLTEDNHLKLMLSNHISKMIFRLRNQIYITNPALEEIKKQYSSLFNVIWIAIRDLSKCYEVNISNEELAFIVIHFQLAIEKIVKPLNVVVICQNGIATSELIMSKVHKIFDSDAKIININVREIDFYDLSNIDLIISTISLPEVPVPVIEVSPILTKGEIESIRSFYTEHMTDNYSLMRTSLDGRKFNLESLQTLIKTPTLIRASVKNKRECIEKMIGECDSTNQKNKEFKNSILERETLGSTSVYTGVALPHCDPRFVEHSELIIMTLEKPINWGKNNVKLVILIAVAENDIPIFKDSLIALYSVIENQELMNELVQMDNGDEIKSRLLKEVSQNAK
;
A
#
# COMPACT_ATOMS: atom_id res chain seq x y z
N MET A 1 8.17 23.90 32.92
CA MET A 1 8.40 23.96 31.45
C MET A 1 7.39 24.92 30.84
N ASN A 2 7.74 25.61 29.75
CA ASN A 2 6.73 26.33 28.96
C ASN A 2 6.12 25.41 27.88
N ALA A 3 5.06 25.86 27.21
CA ALA A 3 4.35 25.10 26.18
C ALA A 3 5.30 24.48 25.15
N ARG A 4 6.11 25.32 24.49
CA ARG A 4 7.04 24.87 23.45
C ARG A 4 8.01 23.80 23.95
N GLN A 5 8.49 23.91 25.19
CA GLN A 5 9.38 22.92 25.80
C GLN A 5 8.66 21.58 26.06
N ILE A 6 7.41 21.63 26.48
CA ILE A 6 6.56 20.44 26.67
C ILE A 6 6.40 19.71 25.33
N PHE A 7 6.07 20.45 24.26
CA PHE A 7 5.90 19.86 22.94
C PHE A 7 7.20 19.37 22.32
N LEU A 8 8.30 20.09 22.51
CA LEU A 8 9.62 19.66 22.03
C LEU A 8 10.04 18.34 22.69
N LEU A 9 9.81 18.20 24.00
CA LEU A 9 10.12 16.96 24.72
C LEU A 9 9.21 15.81 24.31
N ASP A 10 7.90 16.05 24.13
CA ASP A 10 6.94 15.06 23.65
C ASP A 10 7.27 14.59 22.23
N TYR A 11 7.64 15.51 21.34
CA TYR A 11 8.06 15.19 19.99
C TYR A 11 9.33 14.34 19.95
N LEU A 12 10.37 14.73 20.70
CA LEU A 12 11.62 13.97 20.80
C LEU A 12 11.42 12.57 21.44
N LEU A 13 10.44 12.43 22.32
CA LEU A 13 10.09 11.15 22.95
C LEU A 13 9.52 10.13 21.95
N LYS A 14 8.84 10.61 20.91
CA LYS A 14 8.22 9.80 19.84
C LYS A 14 9.20 9.46 18.70
N GLN A 15 10.34 10.16 18.61
CA GLN A 15 11.32 9.92 17.55
C GLN A 15 12.35 8.87 17.96
N HIS A 16 12.80 8.08 16.98
CA HIS A 16 13.83 7.07 17.15
C HIS A 16 15.16 7.48 16.51
N ASP A 17 15.14 8.52 15.67
CA ASP A 17 16.29 9.00 14.91
C ASP A 17 16.74 10.39 15.35
N TYR A 18 17.96 10.77 14.93
CA TYR A 18 18.51 12.10 15.16
C TYR A 18 17.82 13.14 14.27
N LEU A 19 17.38 14.23 14.87
CA LEU A 19 16.78 15.39 14.19
C LEU A 19 17.76 16.54 14.13
N SER A 20 17.83 17.25 13.00
CA SER A 20 18.62 18.47 12.89
C SER A 20 17.99 19.65 13.63
N ALA A 21 18.81 20.58 14.14
CA ALA A 21 18.28 21.79 14.76
C ALA A 21 17.45 22.63 13.78
N ASN A 22 17.73 22.56 12.48
CA ASN A 22 16.93 23.25 11.45
C ASN A 22 15.53 22.65 11.31
N GLN A 23 15.40 21.29 11.27
CA GLN A 23 14.10 20.64 11.27
C GLN A 23 13.24 21.02 12.47
N LEU A 24 13.85 21.08 13.66
CA LEU A 24 13.16 21.50 14.88
C LEU A 24 12.82 23.01 14.86
N SER A 25 13.69 23.85 14.29
CA SER A 25 13.45 25.29 14.18
C SER A 25 12.30 25.59 13.21
N GLU A 26 12.25 24.90 12.07
CA GLU A 26 11.15 24.98 11.09
C GLU A 26 9.85 24.49 11.69
N LYS A 27 9.88 23.32 12.36
CA LYS A 27 8.68 22.74 12.98
C LYS A 27 8.03 23.67 14.03
N TYR A 28 8.83 24.36 14.83
CA TYR A 28 8.31 25.22 15.92
C TYR A 28 8.32 26.72 15.58
N GLY A 29 8.65 27.11 14.37
CA GLY A 29 8.67 28.49 13.92
C GLY A 29 9.64 29.39 14.72
N VAL A 30 10.76 28.84 15.21
CA VAL A 30 11.73 29.55 16.07
C VAL A 30 13.14 29.44 15.52
N SER A 31 14.05 30.29 16.00
CA SER A 31 15.46 30.19 15.59
C SER A 31 16.12 28.93 16.15
N THR A 32 17.13 28.38 15.44
CA THR A 32 17.95 27.27 15.94
C THR A 32 18.58 27.57 17.30
N LYS A 33 18.94 28.85 17.56
CA LYS A 33 19.43 29.31 18.86
C LYS A 33 18.39 29.09 19.97
N THR A 34 17.12 29.37 19.66
CA THR A 34 16.00 29.17 20.60
C THR A 34 15.79 27.69 20.88
N VAL A 35 15.89 26.83 19.86
CA VAL A 35 15.83 25.36 20.03
C VAL A 35 16.91 24.87 20.99
N TYR A 36 18.17 25.32 20.83
CA TYR A 36 19.23 24.96 21.73
C TYR A 36 19.03 25.42 23.17
N GLN A 37 18.51 26.64 23.36
CA GLN A 37 18.16 27.16 24.70
C GLN A 37 17.03 26.33 25.37
N ASP A 38 16.04 25.93 24.60
CA ASP A 38 14.96 25.09 25.11
C ASP A 38 15.47 23.69 25.48
N ILE A 39 16.36 23.10 24.70
CA ILE A 39 16.99 21.83 25.03
C ILE A 39 17.81 21.90 26.30
N ASP A 40 18.55 22.99 26.54
CA ASP A 40 19.35 23.16 27.75
C ASP A 40 18.44 23.29 29.00
N LYS A 41 17.31 24.01 28.87
CA LYS A 41 16.28 24.09 29.94
C LYS A 41 15.60 22.74 30.17
N LEU A 42 15.29 22.00 29.13
CA LEU A 42 14.71 20.66 29.25
C LEU A 42 15.64 19.67 29.92
N ASN A 43 16.92 19.68 29.57
CA ASN A 43 17.92 18.85 30.25
C ASN A 43 18.02 19.18 31.75
N SER A 44 18.01 20.48 32.09
CA SER A 44 18.00 20.93 33.50
C SER A 44 16.71 20.49 34.23
N PHE A 45 15.59 20.44 33.53
CA PHE A 45 14.33 19.95 34.08
C PHE A 45 14.34 18.44 34.30
N LEU A 46 14.81 17.65 33.32
CA LEU A 46 14.95 16.20 33.45
C LEU A 46 15.88 15.82 34.61
N GLU A 47 16.96 16.57 34.82
CA GLU A 47 17.87 16.39 35.92
C GLU A 47 17.23 16.66 37.29
N LYS A 48 16.48 17.76 37.42
CA LYS A 48 15.71 18.08 38.62
C LYS A 48 14.60 17.07 38.95
N SER A 49 14.13 16.36 37.93
CA SER A 49 13.13 15.30 38.05
C SER A 49 13.75 13.92 38.35
N GLU A 50 15.04 13.89 38.70
CA GLU A 50 15.82 12.67 39.02
C GLU A 50 15.84 11.62 37.88
N LEU A 51 15.69 12.06 36.62
CA LEU A 51 15.73 11.19 35.47
C LEU A 51 17.18 11.10 34.91
N LYS A 52 17.57 9.91 34.50
CA LYS A 52 18.86 9.68 33.82
C LYS A 52 18.86 10.09 32.34
N SER A 53 17.65 10.17 31.78
CA SER A 53 17.41 10.56 30.38
C SER A 53 17.88 11.97 30.08
N ARG A 54 18.47 12.16 28.89
CA ARG A 54 19.00 13.45 28.43
C ARG A 54 18.72 13.64 26.94
N ILE A 55 18.49 14.89 26.54
CA ILE A 55 18.50 15.28 25.13
C ILE A 55 19.96 15.50 24.73
N ILE A 56 20.49 14.61 23.89
CA ILE A 56 21.86 14.61 23.42
C ILE A 56 21.99 15.38 22.11
N LYS A 57 23.08 16.15 21.98
CA LYS A 57 23.44 16.92 20.79
C LYS A 57 24.70 16.30 20.21
N VAL A 58 24.61 15.62 19.09
CA VAL A 58 25.77 14.95 18.46
C VAL A 58 26.16 15.74 17.20
N PRO A 59 27.39 16.29 17.14
CA PRO A 59 27.87 17.02 15.96
C PRO A 59 27.72 16.18 14.69
N ARG A 60 27.16 16.79 13.62
CA ARG A 60 26.87 16.18 12.30
C ARG A 60 25.80 15.08 12.29
N LYS A 61 25.32 14.60 13.43
CA LYS A 61 24.21 13.64 13.52
C LYS A 61 22.89 14.32 13.88
N GLY A 62 22.90 15.26 14.83
CA GLY A 62 21.71 15.99 15.25
C GLY A 62 21.41 15.86 16.75
N ILE A 63 20.11 15.95 17.05
CA ILE A 63 19.52 16.02 18.40
C ILE A 63 18.63 14.81 18.59
N MET A 64 18.73 14.11 19.72
CA MET A 64 17.91 12.95 20.06
C MET A 64 17.71 12.88 21.57
N LEU A 65 16.56 12.33 22.01
CA LEU A 65 16.33 12.03 23.43
C LEU A 65 16.82 10.62 23.75
N SER A 66 17.80 10.50 24.64
CA SER A 66 18.27 9.22 25.18
C SER A 66 17.37 8.82 26.38
N ALA A 67 16.37 7.98 26.13
CA ALA A 67 15.31 7.69 27.11
C ALA A 67 14.86 6.22 27.12
N GLU A 68 15.71 5.26 26.74
CA GLU A 68 15.29 3.86 26.52
C GLU A 68 14.59 3.20 27.71
N GLU A 69 15.03 3.46 28.93
CA GLU A 69 14.46 2.85 30.13
C GLU A 69 13.40 3.72 30.86
N GLU A 70 13.34 5.02 30.57
CA GLU A 70 12.52 5.99 31.32
C GLU A 70 11.38 6.62 30.50
N LYS A 71 11.12 6.13 29.28
CA LYS A 71 10.07 6.68 28.39
C LYS A 71 8.72 6.83 29.09
N ARG A 72 8.30 5.84 29.86
CA ARG A 72 7.03 5.88 30.62
C ARG A 72 7.01 6.96 31.70
N LYS A 73 8.15 7.18 32.40
CA LYS A 73 8.24 8.23 33.44
C LYS A 73 8.21 9.62 32.83
N ILE A 74 8.99 9.85 31.75
CA ILE A 74 8.98 11.13 31.03
C ILE A 74 7.58 11.42 30.50
N HIS A 75 6.90 10.39 29.98
CA HIS A 75 5.55 10.51 29.50
C HIS A 75 4.55 10.92 30.61
N SER A 76 4.60 10.29 31.80
CA SER A 76 3.72 10.66 32.93
C SER A 76 3.97 12.10 33.40
N ILE A 77 5.23 12.55 33.39
CA ILE A 77 5.59 13.93 33.72
C ILE A 77 5.06 14.92 32.66
N LEU A 78 5.13 14.56 31.38
CA LEU A 78 4.57 15.39 30.29
C LEU A 78 3.06 15.54 30.43
N VAL A 79 2.34 14.47 30.67
CA VAL A 79 0.88 14.48 30.90
C VAL A 79 0.53 15.39 32.09
N LYS A 80 1.24 15.21 33.21
CA LYS A 80 1.03 16.04 34.40
C LYS A 80 1.35 17.52 34.15
N SER A 81 2.44 17.80 33.44
CA SER A 81 2.84 19.18 33.09
C SER A 81 1.85 19.85 32.13
N LYS A 82 1.29 19.11 31.16
CA LYS A 82 0.22 19.60 30.28
C LYS A 82 -1.03 19.98 31.09
N TYR A 83 -1.40 19.12 32.05
CA TYR A 83 -2.59 19.35 32.89
C TYR A 83 -2.41 20.53 33.88
N GLU A 84 -1.24 20.65 34.52
CA GLU A 84 -0.95 21.69 35.52
C GLU A 84 -0.75 23.09 34.91
N THR A 85 -0.27 23.17 33.67
CA THR A 85 0.05 24.45 33.03
C THR A 85 -1.11 25.03 32.22
N GLY A 86 -2.21 24.30 31.98
CA GLY A 86 -3.34 24.74 31.16
C GLY A 86 -2.91 25.17 29.76
N VAL A 87 -1.78 24.65 29.26
CA VAL A 87 -1.18 25.09 28.01
C VAL A 87 -2.01 24.59 26.85
N GLN A 88 -2.68 25.50 26.17
CA GLN A 88 -3.23 25.29 24.85
C GLN A 88 -2.09 25.08 23.86
N ASP A 89 -2.23 24.05 23.03
CA ASP A 89 -1.30 23.77 21.96
C ASP A 89 -1.63 24.67 20.76
N TYR A 90 -0.69 25.48 20.34
CA TYR A 90 -0.85 26.35 19.18
C TYR A 90 0.03 25.88 18.00
N SER A 91 0.40 24.60 17.99
CA SER A 91 1.14 23.98 16.87
C SER A 91 0.35 24.07 15.55
N PRO A 92 1.01 23.99 14.41
CA PRO A 92 0.32 23.95 13.11
C PRO A 92 -0.70 22.80 13.03
N GLU A 93 -0.38 21.64 13.62
CA GLU A 93 -1.26 20.47 13.66
C GLU A 93 -2.51 20.74 14.50
N TYR A 94 -2.35 21.37 15.67
CA TYR A 94 -3.50 21.74 16.51
C TYR A 94 -4.38 22.79 15.82
N ARG A 95 -3.78 23.82 15.19
CA ARG A 95 -4.54 24.85 14.47
C ARG A 95 -5.31 24.27 13.29
N GLU A 96 -4.71 23.31 12.56
CA GLU A 96 -5.38 22.60 11.48
C GLU A 96 -6.57 21.78 12.02
N ALA A 97 -6.40 21.06 13.12
CA ALA A 97 -7.49 20.31 13.77
C ALA A 97 -8.62 21.23 14.27
N GLU A 98 -8.27 22.39 14.82
CA GLU A 98 -9.23 23.39 15.28
C GLU A 98 -9.99 24.06 14.12
N LEU A 99 -9.32 24.33 13.01
CA LEU A 99 -9.98 24.78 11.77
C LEU A 99 -10.99 23.75 11.28
N VAL A 100 -10.58 22.47 11.22
CA VAL A 100 -11.49 21.39 10.81
C VAL A 100 -12.66 21.27 11.78
N LYS A 101 -12.43 21.26 13.08
CA LYS A 101 -13.50 21.16 14.09
C LYS A 101 -14.51 22.30 13.95
N ARG A 102 -14.05 23.53 13.83
CA ARG A 102 -14.95 24.71 13.75
C ARG A 102 -15.68 24.78 12.43
N LEU A 103 -15.00 24.56 11.31
CA LEU A 103 -15.61 24.69 9.98
C LEU A 103 -16.48 23.49 9.60
N PHE A 104 -16.03 22.26 9.89
CA PHE A 104 -16.70 21.06 9.41
C PHE A 104 -17.71 20.50 10.42
N ILE A 105 -17.37 20.49 11.72
CA ILE A 105 -18.20 19.87 12.76
C ILE A 105 -19.15 20.93 13.35
N ASN A 106 -18.62 22.00 13.90
CA ASN A 106 -19.41 23.02 14.59
C ASN A 106 -20.11 23.98 13.64
N GLN A 107 -19.65 24.08 12.39
CA GLN A 107 -20.16 25.01 11.35
C GLN A 107 -20.28 26.46 11.82
N VAL A 108 -19.29 26.89 12.61
CA VAL A 108 -19.23 28.25 13.12
C VAL A 108 -18.71 29.18 12.02
N GLU A 109 -19.34 30.35 11.86
CA GLU A 109 -18.75 31.42 11.08
C GLU A 109 -17.43 31.84 11.75
N LEU A 110 -16.31 31.50 11.10
CA LEU A 110 -14.99 31.70 11.65
C LEU A 110 -14.36 32.96 11.03
N ASP A 111 -14.24 34.03 11.84
CA ASP A 111 -13.49 35.20 11.45
C ASP A 111 -11.98 34.92 11.45
N LEU A 112 -11.30 35.36 10.37
CA LEU A 112 -9.87 35.09 10.17
C LEU A 112 -9.01 35.81 11.23
N TYR A 113 -9.37 37.05 11.56
CA TYR A 113 -8.64 37.86 12.53
C TYR A 113 -8.82 37.28 13.94
N ASP A 114 -10.05 36.98 14.33
CA ASP A 114 -10.36 36.41 15.64
C ASP A 114 -9.66 35.06 15.84
N PHE A 115 -9.66 34.23 14.80
CA PHE A 115 -8.94 32.94 14.85
C PHE A 115 -7.43 33.13 14.98
N ALA A 116 -6.85 34.10 14.26
CA ALA A 116 -5.42 34.38 14.35
C ALA A 116 -5.04 34.89 15.77
N GLU A 117 -5.87 35.74 16.36
CA GLU A 117 -5.67 36.26 17.73
C GLU A 117 -5.79 35.15 18.76
N GLU A 118 -6.81 34.30 18.68
CA GLU A 118 -7.02 33.15 19.57
C GLU A 118 -5.84 32.13 19.49
N MET A 119 -5.31 31.91 18.29
CA MET A 119 -4.19 31.01 18.06
C MET A 119 -2.81 31.64 18.27
N TYR A 120 -2.76 32.91 18.66
CA TYR A 120 -1.51 33.66 18.88
C TYR A 120 -0.58 33.65 17.66
N VAL A 121 -1.14 33.77 16.46
CA VAL A 121 -0.41 33.79 15.19
C VAL A 121 -0.83 34.99 14.35
N THR A 122 -0.13 35.24 13.23
CA THR A 122 -0.53 36.24 12.27
C THR A 122 -1.55 35.71 11.27
N GLU A 123 -2.40 36.56 10.70
CA GLU A 123 -3.32 36.19 9.61
C GLU A 123 -2.59 35.46 8.45
N SER A 124 -1.37 35.92 8.12
CA SER A 124 -0.56 35.28 7.08
C SER A 124 -0.16 33.82 7.44
N THR A 125 -0.11 33.51 8.73
CA THR A 125 0.12 32.12 9.19
C THR A 125 -1.16 31.31 9.03
N VAL A 126 -2.32 31.87 9.37
CA VAL A 126 -3.62 31.22 9.18
C VAL A 126 -3.89 30.95 7.69
N HIS A 127 -3.59 31.91 6.82
CA HIS A 127 -3.69 31.68 5.36
C HIS A 127 -2.84 30.49 4.91
N ARG A 128 -1.63 30.33 5.42
CA ARG A 128 -0.76 29.19 5.09
C ARG A 128 -1.30 27.86 5.62
N ASP A 129 -1.91 27.89 6.82
CA ASP A 129 -2.58 26.72 7.39
C ASP A 129 -3.81 26.34 6.53
N ILE A 130 -4.58 27.32 6.05
CA ILE A 130 -5.71 27.13 5.11
C ILE A 130 -5.23 26.55 3.78
N ASP A 131 -4.18 27.10 3.16
CA ASP A 131 -3.63 26.60 1.89
C ASP A 131 -3.19 25.12 2.02
N LYS A 132 -2.60 24.76 3.15
CA LYS A 132 -2.22 23.38 3.45
C LYS A 132 -3.45 22.47 3.58
N LEU A 133 -4.46 22.91 4.33
CA LEU A 133 -5.72 22.18 4.49
C LEU A 133 -6.44 22.02 3.13
N GLU A 134 -6.54 23.08 2.32
CA GLU A 134 -7.11 23.01 0.96
C GLU A 134 -6.39 22.00 0.07
N SER A 135 -5.05 21.94 0.15
CA SER A 135 -4.27 20.93 -0.59
C SER A 135 -4.70 19.52 -0.23
N ASN A 136 -4.93 19.24 1.06
CA ASN A 136 -5.41 17.94 1.54
C ASN A 136 -6.86 17.66 1.14
N LEU A 137 -7.70 18.71 1.08
CA LEU A 137 -9.12 18.61 0.73
C LEU A 137 -9.37 18.56 -0.79
N SER A 138 -8.37 18.90 -1.62
CA SER A 138 -8.51 18.99 -3.08
C SER A 138 -9.00 17.69 -3.73
N GLN A 139 -8.63 16.52 -3.18
CA GLN A 139 -9.10 15.21 -3.65
C GLN A 139 -10.62 15.00 -3.48
N PHE A 140 -11.28 15.77 -2.60
CA PHE A 140 -12.72 15.75 -2.38
C PHE A 140 -13.47 16.88 -3.11
N ASN A 141 -12.80 17.61 -4.02
CA ASN A 141 -13.34 18.78 -4.71
C ASN A 141 -13.88 19.88 -3.77
N LEU A 142 -13.29 20.02 -2.59
CA LEU A 142 -13.63 21.04 -1.61
C LEU A 142 -12.69 22.24 -1.69
N LYS A 143 -13.24 23.43 -1.39
CA LYS A 143 -12.47 24.67 -1.28
C LYS A 143 -12.87 25.42 -0.03
N ILE A 144 -11.91 26.10 0.59
CA ILE A 144 -12.18 27.04 1.69
C ILE A 144 -12.26 28.44 1.08
N ARG A 145 -13.38 29.10 1.25
CA ARG A 145 -13.63 30.45 0.75
C ARG A 145 -13.59 31.44 1.89
N ILE A 146 -13.13 32.66 1.58
CA ILE A 146 -13.18 33.80 2.49
C ILE A 146 -14.16 34.82 1.91
N LYS A 147 -15.16 35.18 2.69
CA LYS A 147 -16.13 36.21 2.33
C LYS A 147 -16.36 37.14 3.55
N HIS A 148 -16.09 38.43 3.39
CA HIS A 148 -16.18 39.41 4.48
C HIS A 148 -15.40 38.97 5.73
N ASP A 149 -14.17 38.49 5.54
CA ASP A 149 -13.24 37.97 6.55
C ASP A 149 -13.69 36.65 7.25
N HIS A 150 -14.86 36.09 6.89
CA HIS A 150 -15.34 34.83 7.40
C HIS A 150 -14.98 33.67 6.47
N LEU A 151 -14.54 32.57 7.07
CA LEU A 151 -14.20 31.32 6.42
C LEU A 151 -15.44 30.44 6.29
N TYR A 152 -15.62 29.82 5.12
CA TYR A 152 -16.64 28.80 4.89
C TYR A 152 -16.16 27.75 3.88
N ILE A 153 -16.77 26.56 3.92
CA ILE A 153 -16.46 25.47 3.01
C ILE A 153 -17.40 25.52 1.81
N ASP A 154 -16.83 25.48 0.62
CA ASP A 154 -17.54 25.44 -0.65
C ASP A 154 -17.39 24.03 -1.25
N GLY A 155 -18.49 23.28 -1.36
CA GLY A 155 -18.54 21.94 -1.89
C GLY A 155 -19.82 21.19 -1.54
N ASP A 156 -19.92 19.98 -2.08
CA ASP A 156 -21.04 19.05 -1.86
C ASP A 156 -21.00 18.46 -0.44
N GLU A 157 -22.17 18.29 0.20
CA GLU A 157 -22.27 17.78 1.57
C GLU A 157 -21.70 16.37 1.74
N TRP A 158 -21.87 15.52 0.75
CA TRP A 158 -21.28 14.18 0.78
C TRP A 158 -19.75 14.25 0.81
N ASN A 159 -19.16 15.05 -0.06
CA ASN A 159 -17.72 15.29 -0.11
C ASN A 159 -17.18 15.89 1.18
N ILE A 160 -17.93 16.81 1.80
CA ILE A 160 -17.59 17.38 3.12
C ILE A 160 -17.53 16.29 4.18
N ARG A 161 -18.55 15.40 4.25
CA ARG A 161 -18.58 14.29 5.21
C ARG A 161 -17.43 13.31 5.00
N LYS A 162 -17.14 12.96 3.74
CA LYS A 162 -16.03 12.05 3.43
C LYS A 162 -14.66 12.66 3.75
N ALA A 163 -14.46 13.94 3.45
CA ALA A 163 -13.24 14.65 3.82
C ALA A 163 -13.04 14.68 5.35
N LEU A 164 -14.12 14.97 6.10
CA LEU A 164 -14.07 14.98 7.56
C LEU A 164 -13.78 13.59 8.14
N GLN A 165 -14.43 12.54 7.61
CA GLN A 165 -14.19 11.17 8.03
C GLN A 165 -12.73 10.77 7.83
N VAL A 166 -12.17 11.00 6.64
CA VAL A 166 -10.78 10.69 6.33
C VAL A 166 -9.83 11.50 7.19
N TYR A 167 -10.13 12.78 7.39
CA TYR A 167 -9.30 13.64 8.25
C TYR A 167 -9.27 13.12 9.69
N VAL A 168 -10.42 12.83 10.29
CA VAL A 168 -10.50 12.31 11.67
C VAL A 168 -9.81 10.94 11.77
N ASP A 169 -9.95 10.06 10.77
CA ASP A 169 -9.32 8.75 10.79
C ASP A 169 -7.78 8.85 10.72
N GLN A 170 -7.26 9.68 9.82
CA GLN A 170 -5.83 9.84 9.56
C GLN A 170 -5.11 10.79 10.53
N GLU A 171 -5.86 11.56 11.35
CA GLU A 171 -5.30 12.50 12.31
C GLU A 171 -4.39 11.76 13.33
N GLN A 172 -3.13 12.20 13.45
CA GLN A 172 -2.10 11.55 14.28
C GLN A 172 -1.62 12.43 15.45
N PHE A 173 -2.05 13.68 15.51
CA PHE A 173 -1.68 14.61 16.57
C PHE A 173 -2.24 14.18 17.92
N PHE A 174 -3.50 13.73 17.93
CA PHE A 174 -4.16 13.21 19.13
C PHE A 174 -3.95 11.68 19.25
N ARG A 175 -3.97 11.16 20.47
CA ARG A 175 -4.03 9.70 20.69
C ARG A 175 -5.38 9.17 20.23
N SER A 176 -5.42 7.90 19.86
CA SER A 176 -6.65 7.26 19.37
C SER A 176 -7.85 7.43 20.30
N GLU A 177 -7.65 7.34 21.63
CA GLU A 177 -8.70 7.53 22.64
C GLU A 177 -9.10 9.00 22.83
N GLU A 178 -8.13 9.94 22.76
CA GLU A 178 -8.34 11.36 22.94
C GLU A 178 -8.87 12.03 21.64
N LYS A 179 -8.58 11.44 20.48
CA LYS A 179 -8.93 11.99 19.15
C LYS A 179 -10.43 12.15 18.98
N LEU A 180 -11.20 11.09 19.22
CA LEU A 180 -12.65 11.15 19.07
C LEU A 180 -13.27 12.13 20.08
N GLU A 181 -12.80 12.14 21.33
CA GLU A 181 -13.28 13.07 22.36
C GLU A 181 -12.91 14.55 22.07
N TYR A 182 -11.88 14.80 21.28
CA TYR A 182 -11.57 16.15 20.83
C TYR A 182 -12.58 16.66 19.80
N PHE A 183 -12.96 15.84 18.83
CA PHE A 183 -13.86 16.23 17.74
C PHE A 183 -15.33 16.10 18.13
N PHE A 184 -15.71 15.08 18.88
CA PHE A 184 -17.10 14.76 19.21
C PHE A 184 -17.32 14.66 20.71
N SER A 185 -18.59 14.82 21.15
CA SER A 185 -18.93 14.67 22.56
C SER A 185 -18.85 13.21 23.01
N LYS A 186 -18.54 12.99 24.30
CA LYS A 186 -18.53 11.62 24.88
C LYS A 186 -19.89 10.95 24.76
N GLU A 187 -20.96 11.72 24.91
CA GLU A 187 -22.34 11.24 24.80
C GLU A 187 -22.61 10.70 23.38
N ASP A 188 -22.23 11.43 22.35
CA ASP A 188 -22.40 11.00 20.96
C ASP A 188 -21.58 9.76 20.63
N ILE A 189 -20.35 9.69 21.14
CA ILE A 189 -19.48 8.52 20.97
C ILE A 189 -20.14 7.27 21.56
N GLU A 190 -20.67 7.35 22.77
CA GLU A 190 -21.33 6.21 23.42
C GLU A 190 -22.65 5.84 22.74
N VAL A 191 -23.47 6.80 22.34
CA VAL A 191 -24.71 6.56 21.58
C VAL A 191 -24.42 5.81 20.27
N CYS A 192 -23.40 6.25 19.51
CA CYS A 192 -23.01 5.59 18.27
C CYS A 192 -22.48 4.16 18.52
N LYS A 193 -21.62 3.95 19.52
CA LYS A 193 -21.10 2.62 19.86
C LYS A 193 -22.21 1.64 20.27
N GLU A 194 -23.14 2.07 21.12
CA GLU A 194 -24.26 1.25 21.55
C GLU A 194 -25.20 0.91 20.38
N ALA A 195 -25.50 1.88 19.50
CA ALA A 195 -26.32 1.66 18.32
C ALA A 195 -25.70 0.63 17.36
N ILE A 196 -24.41 0.77 17.04
CA ILE A 196 -23.67 -0.17 16.20
C ILE A 196 -23.68 -1.57 16.83
N SER A 197 -23.32 -1.70 18.11
CA SER A 197 -23.25 -2.99 18.80
C SER A 197 -24.59 -3.70 18.83
N ARG A 198 -25.67 -2.99 19.18
CA ARG A 198 -27.03 -3.52 19.22
C ARG A 198 -27.49 -4.05 17.85
N LEU A 199 -27.23 -3.30 16.79
CA LEU A 199 -27.67 -3.69 15.44
C LEU A 199 -26.80 -4.81 14.86
N CYS A 200 -25.50 -4.84 15.13
CA CYS A 200 -24.65 -5.97 14.78
C CYS A 200 -25.17 -7.29 15.41
N GLN A 201 -25.61 -7.25 16.67
CA GLN A 201 -26.24 -8.42 17.32
C GLN A 201 -27.58 -8.77 16.70
N LYS A 202 -28.45 -7.78 16.45
CA LYS A 202 -29.81 -8.02 15.87
C LYS A 202 -29.75 -8.67 14.49
N TYR A 203 -28.84 -8.20 13.64
CA TYR A 203 -28.71 -8.66 12.25
C TYR A 203 -27.63 -9.74 12.07
N ASN A 204 -27.05 -10.24 13.16
CA ASN A 204 -25.93 -11.20 13.14
C ASN A 204 -24.81 -10.81 12.17
N SER A 205 -24.51 -9.52 12.12
CA SER A 205 -23.51 -8.94 11.21
C SER A 205 -22.16 -8.80 11.92
N HIS A 206 -21.10 -9.19 11.22
CA HIS A 206 -19.74 -9.15 11.74
C HIS A 206 -18.87 -8.25 10.89
N PHE A 207 -18.30 -7.22 11.49
CA PHE A 207 -17.30 -6.35 10.87
C PHE A 207 -15.94 -6.60 11.52
N SER A 208 -14.86 -6.36 10.77
CA SER A 208 -13.53 -6.32 11.39
C SER A 208 -13.39 -5.12 12.33
N GLU A 209 -12.49 -5.18 13.30
CA GLU A 209 -12.18 -4.07 14.21
C GLU A 209 -11.90 -2.75 13.47
N GLU A 210 -11.17 -2.84 12.35
CA GLU A 210 -10.86 -1.70 11.50
C GLU A 210 -12.13 -1.07 10.91
N TYR A 211 -13.03 -1.87 10.37
CA TYR A 211 -14.29 -1.36 9.82
C TYR A 211 -15.25 -0.86 10.88
N LEU A 212 -15.25 -1.43 12.09
CA LEU A 212 -16.02 -0.89 13.21
C LEU A 212 -15.54 0.50 13.61
N SER A 213 -14.22 0.73 13.61
CA SER A 213 -13.65 2.05 13.88
C SER A 213 -14.06 3.08 12.82
N LEU A 214 -13.98 2.72 11.54
CA LEU A 214 -14.41 3.60 10.44
C LEU A 214 -15.91 3.88 10.49
N LEU A 215 -16.74 2.87 10.77
CA LEU A 215 -18.19 3.03 10.91
C LEU A 215 -18.54 3.95 12.08
N LEU A 216 -17.82 3.85 13.21
CA LEU A 216 -18.02 4.74 14.35
C LEU A 216 -17.76 6.20 13.96
N VAL A 217 -16.62 6.47 13.30
CA VAL A 217 -16.30 7.84 12.83
C VAL A 217 -17.37 8.33 11.87
N GLU A 218 -17.84 7.49 10.96
CA GLU A 218 -18.88 7.86 9.99
C GLU A 218 -20.21 8.18 10.68
N CYS A 219 -20.65 7.36 11.64
CA CYS A 219 -21.86 7.63 12.45
C CYS A 219 -21.75 8.98 13.16
N LEU A 220 -20.61 9.27 13.77
CA LEU A 220 -20.35 10.55 14.44
C LEU A 220 -20.40 11.75 13.49
N VAL A 221 -19.82 11.60 12.28
CA VAL A 221 -19.89 12.62 11.23
C VAL A 221 -21.34 12.83 10.78
N PHE A 222 -22.08 11.76 10.47
CA PHE A 222 -23.50 11.84 10.10
C PHE A 222 -24.31 12.56 11.18
N LYS A 223 -24.14 12.20 12.45
CA LYS A 223 -24.84 12.82 13.59
C LYS A 223 -24.52 14.32 13.66
N SER A 224 -23.24 14.69 13.73
CA SER A 224 -22.84 16.09 13.91
C SER A 224 -23.30 17.00 12.75
N ARG A 225 -23.22 16.52 11.50
CA ARG A 225 -23.66 17.27 10.34
C ARG A 225 -25.18 17.44 10.30
N THR A 226 -25.93 16.40 10.62
CA THR A 226 -27.40 16.43 10.66
C THR A 226 -27.93 17.34 11.79
N GLU A 227 -27.28 17.35 12.97
CA GLU A 227 -27.62 18.26 14.07
C GLU A 227 -27.44 19.74 13.71
N ASN A 228 -26.51 20.04 12.80
CA ASN A 228 -26.28 21.36 12.26
C ASN A 228 -27.10 21.64 10.97
N ASN A 229 -28.17 20.87 10.71
CA ASN A 229 -29.06 21.00 9.56
C ASN A 229 -28.40 20.83 8.19
N SER A 230 -27.26 20.14 8.11
CA SER A 230 -26.59 19.79 6.86
C SER A 230 -27.01 18.41 6.42
N TYR A 231 -27.99 18.34 5.50
CA TYR A 231 -28.58 17.11 5.00
C TYR A 231 -28.13 16.81 3.57
N LEU A 232 -28.06 15.53 3.23
CA LEU A 232 -27.90 15.08 1.86
C LEU A 232 -29.19 15.34 1.07
N THR A 233 -29.06 16.01 -0.07
CA THR A 233 -30.18 16.44 -0.92
C THR A 233 -30.34 15.61 -2.18
N GLU A 234 -29.36 14.75 -2.51
CA GLU A 234 -29.33 13.93 -3.69
C GLU A 234 -28.67 12.57 -3.43
N ARG A 235 -28.82 11.63 -4.34
CA ARG A 235 -28.18 10.32 -4.25
C ARG A 235 -26.68 10.41 -4.40
N THR A 236 -25.97 9.73 -3.52
CA THR A 236 -24.49 9.64 -3.56
C THR A 236 -24.00 8.59 -4.57
N SER A 237 -24.81 7.61 -4.91
CA SER A 237 -24.46 6.53 -5.84
C SER A 237 -25.69 5.90 -6.48
N ASN A 238 -25.54 5.38 -7.69
CA ASN A 238 -26.56 4.65 -8.46
C ASN A 238 -26.15 3.21 -8.76
N LEU A 239 -25.29 2.61 -7.94
CA LEU A 239 -24.77 1.25 -8.17
C LEU A 239 -25.82 0.16 -8.02
N ILE A 240 -26.81 0.38 -7.15
CA ILE A 240 -27.89 -0.57 -6.88
C ILE A 240 -29.23 0.13 -7.15
N ASN A 241 -30.03 -0.42 -8.07
CA ASN A 241 -31.31 0.20 -8.46
C ASN A 241 -32.36 0.14 -7.35
N ASP A 242 -32.49 -0.99 -6.66
CA ASP A 242 -33.54 -1.24 -5.67
C ASP A 242 -32.98 -1.43 -4.27
N LEU A 243 -32.05 -0.54 -3.86
CA LEU A 243 -31.36 -0.58 -2.57
C LEU A 243 -32.34 -0.60 -1.38
N ASN A 244 -33.48 0.09 -1.52
CA ASN A 244 -34.55 0.18 -0.52
C ASN A 244 -35.25 -1.14 -0.21
N HIS A 245 -35.06 -2.18 -1.02
CA HIS A 245 -35.57 -3.53 -0.76
C HIS A 245 -34.57 -4.45 -0.06
N LEU A 246 -33.35 -3.98 0.17
CA LEU A 246 -32.28 -4.77 0.75
C LEU A 246 -32.20 -4.63 2.27
N GLU A 247 -31.79 -5.69 2.95
CA GLU A 247 -31.58 -5.72 4.40
C GLU A 247 -30.66 -4.57 4.89
N VAL A 248 -29.62 -4.26 4.13
CA VAL A 248 -28.68 -3.16 4.45
C VAL A 248 -29.37 -1.80 4.53
N TYR A 249 -30.41 -1.55 3.73
CA TYR A 249 -31.17 -0.29 3.79
C TYR A 249 -31.92 -0.17 5.11
N PHE A 250 -32.57 -1.25 5.57
CA PHE A 250 -33.27 -1.28 6.85
C PHE A 250 -32.31 -1.18 8.01
N PHE A 251 -31.17 -1.89 7.97
CA PHE A 251 -30.10 -1.74 8.94
C PHE A 251 -29.65 -0.29 9.05
N SER A 252 -29.37 0.35 7.89
CA SER A 252 -28.94 1.75 7.84
C SER A 252 -29.96 2.70 8.43
N GLY A 253 -31.23 2.51 8.10
CA GLY A 253 -32.30 3.34 8.64
C GLY A 253 -32.47 3.20 10.15
N GLU A 254 -32.43 1.97 10.69
CA GLU A 254 -32.47 1.72 12.14
C GLU A 254 -31.24 2.26 12.87
N LEU A 255 -30.07 2.22 12.22
CA LEU A 255 -28.83 2.82 12.75
C LEU A 255 -29.00 4.33 12.85
N LEU A 256 -29.43 4.99 11.77
CA LEU A 256 -29.64 6.43 11.74
C LEU A 256 -30.80 6.87 12.66
N GLU A 257 -31.87 6.08 12.79
CA GLU A 257 -32.94 6.30 13.79
C GLU A 257 -32.37 6.37 15.21
N SER A 258 -31.47 5.44 15.52
CA SER A 258 -30.85 5.36 16.85
C SER A 258 -29.91 6.53 17.12
N ILE A 259 -29.09 6.94 16.16
CA ILE A 259 -28.08 7.99 16.36
C ILE A 259 -28.67 9.41 16.23
N PHE A 260 -29.70 9.60 15.40
CA PHE A 260 -30.38 10.91 15.24
C PHE A 260 -31.51 11.13 16.24
N ASN A 261 -31.93 10.08 16.94
CA ASN A 261 -33.10 10.08 17.82
C ASN A 261 -34.36 10.62 17.09
N LYS A 262 -34.56 10.17 15.84
CA LYS A 262 -35.68 10.52 14.97
C LYS A 262 -36.30 9.24 14.40
N PRO A 263 -37.64 9.16 14.25
CA PRO A 263 -38.27 8.00 13.64
C PRO A 263 -37.73 7.74 12.23
N PHE A 264 -37.63 6.48 11.84
CA PHE A 264 -37.18 6.06 10.51
C PHE A 264 -37.89 6.81 9.37
N SER A 265 -39.19 7.04 9.51
CA SER A 265 -40.03 7.74 8.52
C SER A 265 -39.69 9.22 8.32
N GLU A 266 -38.96 9.83 9.25
CA GLU A 266 -38.55 11.23 9.17
C GLU A 266 -37.10 11.40 8.67
N ILE A 267 -36.38 10.29 8.47
CA ILE A 267 -35.03 10.31 7.96
C ILE A 267 -35.06 10.36 6.43
N SER A 268 -34.28 11.26 5.86
CA SER A 268 -34.18 11.37 4.40
C SER A 268 -33.73 10.04 3.77
N PRO A 269 -34.40 9.56 2.71
CA PRO A 269 -33.95 8.38 1.96
C PRO A 269 -32.51 8.49 1.49
N PHE A 270 -32.02 9.69 1.17
CA PHE A 270 -30.64 9.92 0.72
C PHE A 270 -29.62 9.66 1.84
N GLU A 271 -29.96 10.00 3.09
CA GLU A 271 -29.14 9.66 4.26
C GLU A 271 -29.06 8.14 4.46
N ILE A 272 -30.19 7.45 4.35
CA ILE A 272 -30.28 5.98 4.51
C ILE A 272 -29.49 5.29 3.39
N GLU A 273 -29.68 5.72 2.14
CA GLU A 273 -28.94 5.18 0.98
C GLU A 273 -27.43 5.39 1.14
N ALA A 274 -26.99 6.58 1.54
CA ALA A 274 -25.59 6.89 1.75
C ALA A 274 -24.95 6.01 2.83
N MET A 275 -25.61 5.84 3.98
CA MET A 275 -25.16 4.94 5.03
C MET A 275 -25.16 3.47 4.56
N ALA A 276 -26.15 3.05 3.78
CA ALA A 276 -26.20 1.70 3.24
C ALA A 276 -25.02 1.40 2.30
N TYR A 277 -24.65 2.33 1.43
CA TYR A 277 -23.47 2.18 0.58
C TYR A 277 -22.18 2.11 1.41
N SER A 278 -22.07 2.87 2.48
CA SER A 278 -20.92 2.80 3.40
C SER A 278 -20.85 1.45 4.11
N LEU A 279 -21.98 0.92 4.60
CA LEU A 279 -22.02 -0.40 5.22
C LEU A 279 -21.62 -1.52 4.26
N LEU A 280 -22.06 -1.45 3.01
CA LEU A 280 -21.64 -2.38 1.96
C LEU A 280 -20.12 -2.30 1.70
N ALA A 281 -19.59 -1.10 1.71
CA ALA A 281 -18.15 -0.85 1.57
C ALA A 281 -17.34 -1.43 2.75
N TYR A 282 -17.86 -1.39 3.97
CA TYR A 282 -17.28 -1.99 5.16
C TYR A 282 -17.51 -3.50 5.27
N GLY A 283 -18.21 -4.08 4.30
CA GLY A 283 -18.38 -5.52 4.20
C GLY A 283 -19.64 -6.08 4.82
N PHE A 284 -20.69 -5.25 5.02
CA PHE A 284 -22.01 -5.78 5.32
C PHE A 284 -22.39 -6.83 4.28
N SER A 285 -22.68 -8.06 4.75
CA SER A 285 -22.91 -9.18 3.87
C SER A 285 -24.34 -9.12 3.31
N ILE A 286 -24.46 -8.91 2.02
CA ILE A 286 -25.70 -9.19 1.29
C ILE A 286 -25.64 -10.65 0.84
N GLN A 287 -26.70 -11.43 1.04
CA GLN A 287 -26.73 -12.87 0.78
C GLN A 287 -26.63 -13.24 -0.72
N SER A 288 -26.53 -12.30 -1.66
CA SER A 288 -26.30 -12.59 -3.07
C SER A 288 -25.31 -11.60 -3.70
N ALA A 289 -24.34 -12.13 -4.45
CA ALA A 289 -23.39 -11.37 -5.26
C ALA A 289 -24.04 -10.64 -6.46
N ASP A 290 -25.32 -10.84 -6.69
CA ASP A 290 -26.06 -10.45 -7.91
C ASP A 290 -26.38 -8.95 -8.03
N TYR A 291 -26.01 -8.14 -7.02
CA TYR A 291 -26.42 -6.72 -7.00
C TYR A 291 -25.55 -5.77 -7.81
N ILE A 292 -24.31 -6.12 -8.07
CA ILE A 292 -23.48 -5.36 -9.01
C ILE A 292 -23.63 -6.00 -10.38
N GLN A 293 -24.27 -5.27 -11.30
CA GLN A 293 -24.46 -5.77 -12.67
C GLN A 293 -23.14 -6.27 -13.27
N ASN A 294 -23.16 -7.49 -13.81
CA ASN A 294 -22.04 -8.12 -14.53
C ASN A 294 -20.77 -8.37 -13.73
N ILE A 295 -20.80 -8.36 -12.38
CA ILE A 295 -19.58 -8.54 -11.58
C ILE A 295 -18.87 -9.87 -11.89
N GLU A 296 -19.62 -10.97 -11.94
CA GLU A 296 -19.06 -12.28 -12.25
C GLU A 296 -18.41 -12.32 -13.63
N GLN A 297 -19.06 -11.73 -14.64
CA GLN A 297 -18.52 -11.66 -15.99
C GLN A 297 -17.23 -10.81 -16.05
N GLN A 298 -17.14 -9.74 -15.27
CA GLN A 298 -15.93 -8.91 -15.21
C GLN A 298 -14.80 -9.62 -14.45
N VAL A 299 -15.14 -10.39 -13.43
CA VAL A 299 -14.18 -11.24 -12.71
C VAL A 299 -13.66 -12.35 -13.61
N ASP A 300 -14.53 -13.03 -14.37
CA ASP A 300 -14.14 -14.04 -15.37
C ASP A 300 -13.15 -13.46 -16.38
N LYS A 301 -13.45 -12.29 -16.96
CA LYS A 301 -12.54 -11.59 -17.87
C LYS A 301 -11.20 -11.23 -17.21
N LEU A 302 -11.23 -10.82 -15.94
CA LEU A 302 -9.99 -10.54 -15.20
C LEU A 302 -9.15 -11.81 -15.03
N ILE A 303 -9.76 -12.94 -14.62
CA ILE A 303 -9.10 -14.22 -14.47
C ILE A 303 -8.54 -14.70 -15.82
N GLU A 304 -9.32 -14.67 -16.89
CA GLU A 304 -8.89 -15.03 -18.25
C GLU A 304 -7.68 -14.20 -18.69
N LYS A 305 -7.74 -12.89 -18.45
CA LYS A 305 -6.66 -11.96 -18.82
C LYS A 305 -5.38 -12.21 -18.03
N VAL A 306 -5.47 -12.42 -16.71
CA VAL A 306 -4.34 -12.79 -15.84
C VAL A 306 -3.80 -14.16 -16.24
N SER A 307 -4.66 -15.16 -16.48
CA SER A 307 -4.28 -16.48 -16.96
C SER A 307 -3.50 -16.42 -18.27
N SER A 308 -4.01 -15.64 -19.23
CA SER A 308 -3.31 -15.41 -20.51
C SER A 308 -1.98 -14.70 -20.31
N LEU A 309 -1.89 -13.70 -19.44
CA LEU A 309 -0.66 -12.97 -19.16
C LEU A 309 0.39 -13.83 -18.44
N LEU A 310 -0.01 -14.70 -17.54
CA LEU A 310 0.89 -15.61 -16.81
C LEU A 310 1.16 -16.91 -17.57
N SER A 311 0.39 -17.22 -18.62
CA SER A 311 0.36 -18.53 -19.29
C SER A 311 0.03 -19.69 -18.34
N LEU A 312 -0.79 -19.42 -17.32
CA LEU A 312 -1.31 -20.36 -16.34
C LEU A 312 -2.81 -20.41 -16.48
N ASP A 313 -3.40 -21.59 -16.47
CA ASP A 313 -4.87 -21.70 -16.49
C ASP A 313 -5.41 -21.62 -15.06
N LEU A 314 -6.01 -20.45 -14.75
CA LEU A 314 -6.69 -20.17 -13.49
C LEU A 314 -8.22 -20.17 -13.66
N THR A 315 -8.72 -20.40 -14.87
CA THR A 315 -10.15 -20.23 -15.21
C THR A 315 -11.04 -21.25 -14.54
N GLU A 316 -10.50 -22.43 -14.21
CA GLU A 316 -11.24 -23.54 -13.56
C GLU A 316 -11.27 -23.41 -12.02
N ASP A 317 -10.56 -22.43 -11.40
CA ASP A 317 -10.58 -22.25 -9.94
C ASP A 317 -11.84 -21.48 -9.50
N ASN A 318 -12.91 -22.22 -9.23
CA ASN A 318 -14.16 -21.66 -8.71
C ASN A 318 -14.00 -20.94 -7.36
N HIS A 319 -13.00 -21.34 -6.55
CA HIS A 319 -12.73 -20.67 -5.29
C HIS A 319 -12.12 -19.29 -5.52
N LEU A 320 -11.17 -19.16 -6.45
CA LEU A 320 -10.61 -17.87 -6.85
C LEU A 320 -11.72 -16.94 -7.36
N LYS A 321 -12.58 -17.46 -8.26
CA LYS A 321 -13.72 -16.70 -8.80
C LYS A 321 -14.63 -16.17 -7.69
N LEU A 322 -15.01 -17.03 -6.75
CA LEU A 322 -15.87 -16.65 -5.63
C LEU A 322 -15.19 -15.59 -4.72
N MET A 323 -13.94 -15.80 -4.36
CA MET A 323 -13.18 -14.87 -3.50
C MET A 323 -13.00 -13.50 -4.17
N LEU A 324 -12.63 -13.49 -5.45
CA LEU A 324 -12.51 -12.25 -6.21
C LEU A 324 -13.84 -11.52 -6.37
N SER A 325 -14.93 -12.22 -6.70
CA SER A 325 -16.25 -11.62 -6.83
C SER A 325 -16.69 -10.92 -5.53
N ASN A 326 -16.49 -11.59 -4.40
CA ASN A 326 -16.80 -11.01 -3.09
C ASN A 326 -15.91 -9.83 -2.74
N HIS A 327 -14.60 -9.91 -3.04
CA HIS A 327 -13.66 -8.84 -2.73
C HIS A 327 -13.89 -7.62 -3.63
N ILE A 328 -13.98 -7.82 -4.95
CA ILE A 328 -14.11 -6.76 -5.95
C ILE A 328 -15.45 -6.03 -5.78
N SER A 329 -16.54 -6.72 -5.41
CA SER A 329 -17.81 -6.07 -5.10
C SER A 329 -17.65 -5.03 -3.97
N LYS A 330 -17.04 -5.43 -2.87
CA LYS A 330 -16.79 -4.53 -1.73
C LYS A 330 -15.83 -3.40 -2.10
N MET A 331 -14.78 -3.71 -2.88
CA MET A 331 -13.83 -2.71 -3.40
C MET A 331 -14.55 -1.64 -4.24
N ILE A 332 -15.44 -2.04 -5.14
CA ILE A 332 -16.19 -1.07 -5.97
C ILE A 332 -17.03 -0.16 -5.09
N PHE A 333 -17.72 -0.70 -4.06
CA PHE A 333 -18.46 0.15 -3.11
C PHE A 333 -17.54 1.12 -2.37
N ARG A 334 -16.36 0.67 -1.89
CA ARG A 334 -15.39 1.56 -1.23
C ARG A 334 -14.96 2.68 -2.16
N LEU A 335 -14.49 2.35 -3.35
CA LEU A 335 -13.94 3.33 -4.28
C LEU A 335 -14.99 4.34 -4.76
N ARG A 336 -16.23 3.89 -5.03
CA ARG A 336 -17.34 4.79 -5.40
C ARG A 336 -17.74 5.72 -4.25
N ASN A 337 -17.63 5.26 -3.02
CA ASN A 337 -17.94 6.07 -1.84
C ASN A 337 -16.72 6.78 -1.25
N GLN A 338 -15.60 6.84 -1.97
CA GLN A 338 -14.37 7.52 -1.55
C GLN A 338 -13.84 7.02 -0.18
N ILE A 339 -14.05 5.74 0.10
CA ILE A 339 -13.55 5.07 1.29
C ILE A 339 -12.19 4.46 0.93
N TYR A 340 -11.15 4.97 1.55
CA TYR A 340 -9.78 4.54 1.34
C TYR A 340 -9.34 3.64 2.49
N ILE A 341 -8.86 2.46 2.16
CA ILE A 341 -8.29 1.52 3.12
C ILE A 341 -6.77 1.54 3.01
N THR A 342 -6.11 1.25 4.11
CA THR A 342 -4.67 1.05 4.15
C THR A 342 -4.36 -0.45 4.12
N ASN A 343 -3.30 -0.83 3.41
CA ASN A 343 -2.81 -2.21 3.43
C ASN A 343 -1.43 -2.22 4.10
N PRO A 344 -1.32 -2.68 5.36
CA PRO A 344 -0.05 -2.68 6.09
C PRO A 344 1.02 -3.55 5.43
N ALA A 345 0.63 -4.55 4.62
CA ALA A 345 1.52 -5.43 3.90
C ALA A 345 1.86 -4.95 2.47
N LEU A 346 1.37 -3.78 2.04
CA LEU A 346 1.52 -3.31 0.65
C LEU A 346 2.96 -3.35 0.15
N GLU A 347 3.90 -2.81 0.93
CA GLU A 347 5.31 -2.74 0.50
C GLU A 347 5.96 -4.13 0.44
N GLU A 348 5.55 -5.03 1.33
CA GLU A 348 6.03 -6.41 1.35
C GLU A 348 5.47 -7.21 0.17
N ILE A 349 4.18 -7.05 -0.12
CA ILE A 349 3.52 -7.65 -1.30
C ILE A 349 4.17 -7.16 -2.59
N LYS A 350 4.39 -5.85 -2.72
CA LYS A 350 5.10 -5.29 -3.88
C LYS A 350 6.51 -5.83 -4.03
N LYS A 351 7.23 -6.03 -2.92
CA LYS A 351 8.58 -6.57 -2.92
C LYS A 351 8.61 -8.05 -3.27
N GLN A 352 7.72 -8.83 -2.70
CA GLN A 352 7.69 -10.28 -2.83
C GLN A 352 7.04 -10.75 -4.13
N TYR A 353 5.99 -10.04 -4.59
CA TYR A 353 5.16 -10.41 -5.75
C TYR A 353 5.13 -9.31 -6.82
N SER A 354 6.26 -8.63 -7.06
CA SER A 354 6.31 -7.47 -7.95
C SER A 354 5.84 -7.76 -9.37
N SER A 355 6.22 -8.90 -9.94
CA SER A 355 5.80 -9.33 -11.27
C SER A 355 4.28 -9.56 -11.34
N LEU A 356 3.73 -10.29 -10.38
CA LEU A 356 2.29 -10.54 -10.29
C LEU A 356 1.50 -9.23 -10.08
N PHE A 357 2.01 -8.35 -9.21
CA PHE A 357 1.41 -7.04 -8.98
C PHE A 357 1.27 -6.23 -10.28
N ASN A 358 2.30 -6.20 -11.11
CA ASN A 358 2.29 -5.50 -12.39
C ASN A 358 1.36 -6.16 -13.42
N VAL A 359 1.33 -7.49 -13.47
CA VAL A 359 0.41 -8.24 -14.35
C VAL A 359 -1.05 -7.93 -14.00
N ILE A 360 -1.40 -7.99 -12.71
CA ILE A 360 -2.76 -7.72 -12.27
C ILE A 360 -3.12 -6.25 -12.48
N TRP A 361 -2.18 -5.33 -12.25
CA TRP A 361 -2.40 -3.91 -12.54
C TRP A 361 -2.76 -3.67 -14.02
N ILE A 362 -2.12 -4.36 -14.95
CA ILE A 362 -2.47 -4.29 -16.38
C ILE A 362 -3.84 -4.92 -16.65
N ALA A 363 -4.12 -6.07 -16.03
CA ALA A 363 -5.34 -6.84 -16.29
C ALA A 363 -6.61 -6.15 -15.76
N ILE A 364 -6.53 -5.49 -14.59
CA ILE A 364 -7.69 -4.94 -13.87
C ILE A 364 -8.28 -3.67 -14.51
N ARG A 365 -7.61 -3.09 -15.49
CA ARG A 365 -7.99 -1.81 -16.11
C ARG A 365 -9.39 -1.82 -16.74
N ASP A 366 -9.80 -2.94 -17.34
CA ASP A 366 -11.11 -3.04 -17.96
C ASP A 366 -12.22 -2.98 -16.91
N LEU A 367 -11.96 -3.57 -15.74
CA LEU A 367 -12.83 -3.47 -14.59
C LEU A 367 -12.89 -2.03 -14.04
N SER A 368 -11.74 -1.36 -13.91
CA SER A 368 -11.64 0.05 -13.52
C SER A 368 -12.50 0.96 -14.41
N LYS A 369 -12.44 0.74 -15.74
CA LYS A 369 -13.26 1.48 -16.71
C LYS A 369 -14.76 1.12 -16.62
N CYS A 370 -15.08 -0.18 -16.50
CA CYS A 370 -16.48 -0.63 -16.45
C CYS A 370 -17.25 0.01 -15.30
N TYR A 371 -16.59 0.17 -14.16
CA TYR A 371 -17.20 0.74 -12.96
C TYR A 371 -16.80 2.20 -12.68
N GLU A 372 -16.03 2.84 -13.56
CA GLU A 372 -15.55 4.22 -13.44
C GLU A 372 -14.89 4.51 -12.08
N VAL A 373 -14.01 3.59 -11.63
CA VAL A 373 -13.30 3.69 -10.36
C VAL A 373 -11.79 3.73 -10.57
N ASN A 374 -11.09 4.48 -9.71
CA ASN A 374 -9.63 4.49 -9.66
C ASN A 374 -9.15 3.52 -8.58
N ILE A 375 -8.53 2.41 -9.01
CA ILE A 375 -8.06 1.35 -8.10
C ILE A 375 -6.71 1.75 -7.53
N SER A 376 -6.63 1.87 -6.20
CA SER A 376 -5.39 2.19 -5.49
C SER A 376 -4.44 0.97 -5.42
N ASN A 377 -3.18 1.22 -5.08
CA ASN A 377 -2.22 0.14 -4.87
C ASN A 377 -2.57 -0.74 -3.66
N GLU A 378 -3.20 -0.17 -2.66
CA GLU A 378 -3.69 -0.88 -1.46
C GLU A 378 -4.74 -1.93 -1.83
N GLU A 379 -5.72 -1.54 -2.62
CA GLU A 379 -6.76 -2.46 -3.12
C GLU A 379 -6.18 -3.51 -4.06
N LEU A 380 -5.25 -3.09 -4.93
CA LEU A 380 -4.58 -4.00 -5.85
C LEU A 380 -3.79 -5.08 -5.11
N ALA A 381 -3.12 -4.73 -4.01
CA ALA A 381 -2.36 -5.67 -3.20
C ALA A 381 -3.22 -6.81 -2.63
N PHE A 382 -4.45 -6.52 -2.23
CA PHE A 382 -5.38 -7.56 -1.80
C PHE A 382 -5.77 -8.52 -2.94
N ILE A 383 -5.96 -7.98 -4.15
CA ILE A 383 -6.25 -8.82 -5.33
C ILE A 383 -5.05 -9.70 -5.68
N VAL A 384 -3.83 -9.17 -5.57
CA VAL A 384 -2.58 -9.94 -5.76
C VAL A 384 -2.53 -11.16 -4.86
N ILE A 385 -2.91 -11.02 -3.58
CA ILE A 385 -2.93 -12.16 -2.64
C ILE A 385 -3.91 -13.25 -3.10
N HIS A 386 -5.11 -12.90 -3.61
CA HIS A 386 -6.05 -13.88 -4.11
C HIS A 386 -5.50 -14.68 -5.30
N PHE A 387 -4.87 -14.01 -6.25
CA PHE A 387 -4.21 -14.68 -7.36
C PHE A 387 -3.01 -15.51 -6.91
N GLN A 388 -2.20 -15.01 -5.99
CA GLN A 388 -1.05 -15.74 -5.46
C GLN A 388 -1.48 -17.06 -4.79
N LEU A 389 -2.53 -17.04 -3.97
CA LEU A 389 -3.10 -18.24 -3.36
C LEU A 389 -3.59 -19.25 -4.39
N ALA A 390 -4.16 -18.79 -5.52
CA ALA A 390 -4.59 -19.67 -6.59
C ALA A 390 -3.39 -20.27 -7.34
N ILE A 391 -2.35 -19.49 -7.57
CA ILE A 391 -1.10 -19.96 -8.20
C ILE A 391 -0.42 -21.00 -7.33
N GLU A 392 -0.32 -20.79 -6.02
CA GLU A 392 0.28 -21.75 -5.08
C GLU A 392 -0.43 -23.12 -5.06
N LYS A 393 -1.75 -23.15 -5.30
CA LYS A 393 -2.48 -24.43 -5.42
C LYS A 393 -2.13 -25.21 -6.68
N ILE A 394 -1.71 -24.55 -7.75
CA ILE A 394 -1.32 -25.20 -9.01
C ILE A 394 0.10 -25.75 -8.93
N VAL A 395 0.95 -25.16 -8.09
CA VAL A 395 2.31 -25.63 -7.85
C VAL A 395 2.25 -27.01 -7.18
N LYS A 396 2.68 -28.02 -7.92
CA LYS A 396 2.70 -29.39 -7.39
C LYS A 396 3.70 -29.48 -6.22
N PRO A 397 3.32 -30.15 -5.13
CA PRO A 397 4.27 -30.45 -4.05
C PRO A 397 5.44 -31.28 -4.58
N LEU A 398 6.64 -30.97 -4.15
CA LEU A 398 7.85 -31.71 -4.53
C LEU A 398 7.78 -33.13 -3.99
N ASN A 399 7.94 -34.13 -4.86
CA ASN A 399 8.00 -35.54 -4.48
C ASN A 399 9.45 -35.99 -4.34
N VAL A 400 9.89 -36.23 -3.12
CA VAL A 400 11.27 -36.59 -2.79
C VAL A 400 11.33 -38.03 -2.29
N VAL A 401 12.23 -38.82 -2.85
CA VAL A 401 12.51 -40.16 -2.39
C VAL A 401 13.83 -40.21 -1.61
N VAL A 402 13.80 -40.74 -0.41
CA VAL A 402 15.01 -41.00 0.39
C VAL A 402 15.35 -42.49 0.32
N ILE A 403 16.59 -42.79 -0.06
CA ILE A 403 17.10 -44.17 -0.16
C ILE A 403 18.26 -44.36 0.82
N CYS A 404 18.12 -45.29 1.77
CA CYS A 404 19.13 -45.54 2.76
C CYS A 404 19.37 -47.05 2.95
N GLN A 405 20.65 -47.46 2.94
CA GLN A 405 21.05 -48.82 3.15
C GLN A 405 21.31 -49.18 4.64
N ASN A 406 21.46 -48.17 5.50
CA ASN A 406 22.00 -48.30 6.85
C ASN A 406 20.97 -48.54 7.97
N GLY A 407 19.77 -49.03 7.63
CA GLY A 407 18.73 -49.37 8.59
C GLY A 407 17.78 -48.23 8.98
N ILE A 408 16.72 -48.58 9.72
CA ILE A 408 15.55 -47.70 10.02
C ILE A 408 15.97 -46.43 10.72
N ALA A 409 16.87 -46.51 11.72
CA ALA A 409 17.24 -45.32 12.50
C ALA A 409 17.99 -44.23 11.68
N THR A 410 18.80 -44.66 10.71
CA THR A 410 19.53 -43.74 9.83
C THR A 410 18.59 -43.10 8.81
N SER A 411 17.67 -43.87 8.25
CA SER A 411 16.63 -43.37 7.35
C SER A 411 15.78 -42.32 8.05
N GLU A 412 15.32 -42.60 9.26
CA GLU A 412 14.52 -41.67 10.09
C GLU A 412 15.26 -40.35 10.39
N LEU A 413 16.58 -40.47 10.67
CA LEU A 413 17.41 -39.27 10.91
C LEU A 413 17.53 -38.38 9.67
N ILE A 414 17.75 -38.99 8.50
CA ILE A 414 17.84 -38.30 7.22
C ILE A 414 16.47 -37.68 6.91
N MET A 415 15.39 -38.44 6.99
CA MET A 415 14.03 -37.98 6.79
C MET A 415 13.69 -36.76 7.66
N SER A 416 14.00 -36.82 8.96
CA SER A 416 13.77 -35.72 9.90
C SER A 416 14.55 -34.46 9.55
N LYS A 417 15.76 -34.57 8.99
CA LYS A 417 16.54 -33.42 8.55
C LYS A 417 16.04 -32.88 7.21
N VAL A 418 15.69 -33.76 6.29
CA VAL A 418 15.15 -33.41 4.98
C VAL A 418 13.81 -32.69 5.14
N HIS A 419 12.91 -33.16 6.01
CA HIS A 419 11.66 -32.45 6.35
C HIS A 419 11.87 -31.06 6.93
N LYS A 420 13.01 -30.76 7.55
CA LYS A 420 13.34 -29.41 8.04
C LYS A 420 13.89 -28.49 6.97
N ILE A 421 14.30 -29.01 5.83
CA ILE A 421 14.84 -28.26 4.70
C ILE A 421 13.72 -27.90 3.74
N PHE A 422 12.80 -28.85 3.51
CA PHE A 422 11.63 -28.68 2.64
C PHE A 422 10.45 -28.13 3.44
N ASP A 423 9.60 -27.32 2.80
CA ASP A 423 8.36 -26.84 3.39
C ASP A 423 7.36 -27.97 3.64
N SER A 424 6.31 -27.71 4.43
CA SER A 424 5.31 -28.69 4.86
C SER A 424 4.63 -29.47 3.74
N ASP A 425 4.67 -28.95 2.52
CA ASP A 425 3.96 -29.49 1.36
C ASP A 425 4.77 -30.50 0.54
N ALA A 426 6.09 -30.63 0.78
CA ALA A 426 6.89 -31.62 0.09
C ALA A 426 6.51 -33.06 0.56
N LYS A 427 6.23 -33.93 -0.40
CA LYS A 427 5.93 -35.33 -0.14
C LYS A 427 7.21 -36.15 -0.13
N ILE A 428 7.69 -36.48 1.07
CA ILE A 428 8.94 -37.20 1.26
C ILE A 428 8.62 -38.67 1.62
N ILE A 429 9.13 -39.59 0.83
CA ILE A 429 8.95 -41.03 1.02
C ILE A 429 10.31 -41.74 1.17
N ASN A 430 10.35 -42.74 2.04
CA ASN A 430 11.52 -43.58 2.22
C ASN A 430 11.27 -44.91 1.50
N ILE A 431 12.18 -45.33 0.60
CA ILE A 431 12.12 -46.60 -0.07
C ILE A 431 13.43 -47.39 0.15
N ASN A 432 13.34 -48.70 0.10
CA ASN A 432 14.51 -49.57 0.20
C ASN A 432 15.23 -49.60 -1.17
N VAL A 433 16.57 -49.75 -1.15
CA VAL A 433 17.40 -49.86 -2.36
C VAL A 433 16.88 -50.96 -3.32
N ARG A 434 16.35 -52.07 -2.81
CA ARG A 434 15.83 -53.17 -3.61
C ARG A 434 14.49 -52.87 -4.28
N GLU A 435 13.83 -51.83 -3.86
CA GLU A 435 12.51 -51.43 -4.36
C GLU A 435 12.61 -50.42 -5.50
N ILE A 436 13.79 -49.80 -5.70
CA ILE A 436 13.98 -48.74 -6.70
C ILE A 436 13.69 -49.20 -8.12
N ASP A 437 14.07 -50.47 -8.46
CA ASP A 437 13.88 -51.06 -9.80
C ASP A 437 12.39 -51.28 -10.13
N PHE A 438 11.54 -51.33 -9.11
CA PHE A 438 10.09 -51.58 -9.22
C PHE A 438 9.26 -50.31 -8.90
N TYR A 439 9.92 -49.23 -8.51
CA TYR A 439 9.22 -47.97 -8.12
C TYR A 439 9.02 -47.06 -9.35
N ASP A 440 7.81 -46.58 -9.50
CA ASP A 440 7.52 -45.62 -10.57
C ASP A 440 8.14 -44.26 -10.27
N LEU A 441 9.24 -43.95 -10.93
CA LEU A 441 10.00 -42.70 -10.79
C LEU A 441 9.43 -41.56 -11.63
N SER A 442 8.38 -41.75 -12.42
CA SER A 442 7.83 -40.74 -13.34
C SER A 442 7.29 -39.49 -12.63
N ASN A 443 6.94 -39.59 -11.36
CA ASN A 443 6.41 -38.53 -10.54
C ASN A 443 7.37 -38.12 -9.40
N ILE A 444 8.64 -38.50 -9.47
CA ILE A 444 9.65 -38.15 -8.46
C ILE A 444 10.52 -37.01 -9.00
N ASP A 445 10.70 -35.97 -8.20
CA ASP A 445 11.46 -34.79 -8.56
C ASP A 445 12.91 -34.85 -8.06
N LEU A 446 13.17 -35.56 -6.96
CA LEU A 446 14.50 -35.70 -6.36
C LEU A 446 14.66 -37.06 -5.64
N ILE A 447 15.83 -37.65 -5.78
CA ILE A 447 16.27 -38.78 -4.97
C ILE A 447 17.44 -38.35 -4.08
N ILE A 448 17.32 -38.57 -2.77
CA ILE A 448 18.39 -38.36 -1.80
C ILE A 448 18.87 -39.78 -1.38
N SER A 449 20.09 -40.13 -1.72
CA SER A 449 20.59 -41.48 -1.51
C SER A 449 21.87 -41.54 -0.67
N THR A 450 21.99 -42.49 0.23
CA THR A 450 23.24 -42.77 0.98
C THR A 450 24.18 -43.71 0.26
N ILE A 451 23.82 -44.12 -0.93
CA ILE A 451 24.64 -45.02 -1.78
C ILE A 451 24.61 -44.50 -3.21
N SER A 452 25.65 -44.83 -3.97
CA SER A 452 25.65 -44.56 -5.40
C SER A 452 24.62 -45.42 -6.12
N LEU A 453 23.74 -44.80 -6.89
CA LEU A 453 22.70 -45.47 -7.65
C LEU A 453 23.12 -45.64 -9.11
N PRO A 454 22.60 -46.67 -9.83
CA PRO A 454 22.74 -46.73 -11.27
C PRO A 454 22.09 -45.50 -11.92
N GLU A 455 22.33 -45.32 -13.22
CA GLU A 455 21.77 -44.21 -13.98
C GLU A 455 20.23 -44.22 -13.92
N VAL A 456 19.65 -43.22 -13.27
CA VAL A 456 18.19 -43.06 -13.12
C VAL A 456 17.77 -41.74 -13.77
N PRO A 457 16.54 -41.64 -14.31
CA PRO A 457 16.07 -40.43 -15.02
C PRO A 457 15.72 -39.24 -14.10
N VAL A 458 16.00 -39.33 -12.82
CA VAL A 458 15.66 -38.33 -11.79
C VAL A 458 16.95 -37.82 -11.17
N PRO A 459 17.09 -36.53 -10.84
CA PRO A 459 18.23 -35.98 -10.13
C PRO A 459 18.50 -36.75 -8.81
N VAL A 460 19.77 -37.06 -8.56
CA VAL A 460 20.21 -37.81 -7.35
C VAL A 460 21.21 -36.95 -6.59
N ILE A 461 20.95 -36.73 -5.31
CA ILE A 461 21.93 -36.17 -4.39
C ILE A 461 22.44 -37.28 -3.48
N GLU A 462 23.72 -37.63 -3.65
CA GLU A 462 24.38 -38.60 -2.79
C GLU A 462 24.79 -37.92 -1.49
N VAL A 463 24.46 -38.56 -0.35
CA VAL A 463 24.67 -37.98 0.98
C VAL A 463 25.25 -38.99 1.95
N SER A 464 25.97 -38.53 2.95
CA SER A 464 26.46 -39.36 4.06
C SER A 464 25.30 -39.80 4.96
N PRO A 465 25.40 -40.98 5.62
CA PRO A 465 24.41 -41.43 6.60
C PRO A 465 24.10 -40.43 7.71
N ILE A 466 25.05 -39.52 7.99
CA ILE A 466 24.89 -38.38 8.86
C ILE A 466 25.16 -37.14 8.00
N LEU A 467 24.10 -36.45 7.59
CA LEU A 467 24.17 -35.25 6.72
C LEU A 467 25.16 -34.21 7.26
N THR A 468 26.15 -33.88 6.45
CA THR A 468 27.10 -32.80 6.69
C THR A 468 26.48 -31.44 6.35
N LYS A 469 27.11 -30.33 6.78
CA LYS A 469 26.65 -28.97 6.44
C LYS A 469 26.64 -28.71 4.92
N GLY A 470 27.65 -29.23 4.20
CA GLY A 470 27.74 -29.07 2.75
C GLY A 470 26.64 -29.81 2.01
N GLU A 471 26.30 -31.06 2.45
CA GLU A 471 25.20 -31.83 1.87
C GLU A 471 23.83 -31.20 2.14
N ILE A 472 23.63 -30.65 3.34
CA ILE A 472 22.42 -29.85 3.66
C ILE A 472 22.30 -28.64 2.73
N GLU A 473 23.41 -27.94 2.45
CA GLU A 473 23.42 -26.82 1.54
C GLU A 473 23.13 -27.24 0.10
N SER A 474 23.67 -28.38 -0.36
CA SER A 474 23.37 -28.94 -1.70
C SER A 474 21.90 -29.29 -1.85
N ILE A 475 21.28 -29.91 -0.83
CA ILE A 475 19.85 -30.21 -0.83
C ILE A 475 19.04 -28.91 -0.83
N ARG A 476 19.47 -27.93 -0.04
CA ARG A 476 18.79 -26.62 0.02
C ARG A 476 18.93 -25.86 -1.29
N SER A 477 20.08 -25.86 -1.93
CA SER A 477 20.29 -25.23 -3.24
C SER A 477 19.39 -25.86 -4.30
N PHE A 478 19.35 -27.20 -4.34
CA PHE A 478 18.43 -27.91 -5.24
C PHE A 478 16.96 -27.54 -4.97
N TYR A 479 16.56 -27.49 -3.70
CA TYR A 479 15.21 -27.07 -3.32
C TYR A 479 14.93 -25.63 -3.73
N THR A 480 15.87 -24.73 -3.49
CA THR A 480 15.73 -23.32 -3.88
C THR A 480 15.71 -23.17 -5.39
N GLU A 481 16.52 -23.88 -6.15
CA GLU A 481 16.48 -23.92 -7.62
C GLU A 481 15.16 -24.49 -8.12
N HIS A 482 14.68 -25.60 -7.58
CA HIS A 482 13.41 -26.21 -7.95
C HIS A 482 12.19 -25.41 -7.50
N MET A 483 12.24 -24.79 -6.32
CA MET A 483 11.20 -23.85 -5.89
C MET A 483 11.30 -22.53 -6.66
N THR A 484 12.51 -22.09 -6.98
CA THR A 484 12.69 -20.98 -7.93
C THR A 484 12.22 -21.38 -9.31
N ASP A 485 12.32 -22.63 -9.72
CA ASP A 485 11.77 -23.19 -10.96
C ASP A 485 10.25 -23.39 -10.87
N ASN A 486 9.67 -23.74 -9.76
CA ASN A 486 8.22 -23.77 -9.51
C ASN A 486 7.62 -22.38 -9.26
N TYR A 487 8.34 -21.44 -8.62
CA TYR A 487 8.08 -19.99 -8.68
C TYR A 487 8.48 -19.41 -10.04
N SER A 488 9.36 -20.04 -10.79
CA SER A 488 9.68 -19.86 -12.20
C SER A 488 8.63 -20.45 -13.13
N LEU A 489 7.49 -20.95 -12.64
CA LEU A 489 6.31 -21.03 -13.53
C LEU A 489 5.87 -19.63 -14.00
N MET A 490 6.19 -18.60 -13.28
CA MET A 490 6.37 -17.28 -13.86
C MET A 490 7.60 -17.19 -14.80
N ARG A 491 8.66 -17.99 -14.61
CA ARG A 491 9.84 -18.08 -15.50
C ARG A 491 9.71 -19.18 -16.54
N THR A 492 9.15 -20.35 -16.27
CA THR A 492 9.06 -21.50 -17.20
C THR A 492 7.89 -21.46 -18.17
N SER A 493 6.95 -20.55 -18.01
CA SER A 493 6.19 -20.12 -19.19
C SER A 493 7.10 -19.51 -20.27
N LEU A 494 8.36 -19.24 -19.93
CA LEU A 494 9.43 -18.83 -20.87
C LEU A 494 10.19 -20.02 -21.47
N ASP A 495 10.31 -21.18 -20.80
CA ASP A 495 11.13 -22.32 -21.28
C ASP A 495 10.53 -23.10 -22.46
N GLY A 496 9.25 -22.95 -22.75
CA GLY A 496 8.63 -23.53 -23.94
C GLY A 496 8.47 -22.56 -25.12
N ARG A 497 8.70 -21.27 -24.94
CA ARG A 497 8.59 -20.23 -25.96
C ARG A 497 9.95 -19.60 -26.17
N LYS A 498 10.42 -19.57 -27.42
CA LYS A 498 11.62 -18.84 -27.80
C LYS A 498 11.46 -17.37 -27.41
N PHE A 499 12.08 -16.99 -26.29
CA PHE A 499 12.24 -15.58 -25.90
C PHE A 499 12.86 -14.83 -27.09
N ASN A 500 12.14 -13.85 -27.61
CA ASN A 500 12.64 -13.07 -28.73
C ASN A 500 13.45 -11.88 -28.22
N LEU A 501 14.77 -12.08 -28.03
CA LEU A 501 15.71 -11.03 -27.64
C LEU A 501 15.67 -9.86 -28.63
N GLU A 502 15.39 -10.10 -29.92
CA GLU A 502 15.27 -9.07 -30.94
C GLU A 502 14.12 -8.10 -30.64
N SER A 503 13.00 -8.61 -30.11
CA SER A 503 11.87 -7.76 -29.72
C SER A 503 12.25 -6.78 -28.60
N LEU A 504 12.99 -7.25 -27.60
CA LEU A 504 13.45 -6.37 -26.52
C LEU A 504 14.53 -5.37 -27.01
N GLN A 505 15.41 -5.80 -27.91
CA GLN A 505 16.40 -4.92 -28.52
C GLN A 505 15.77 -3.76 -29.29
N THR A 506 14.67 -4.03 -30.02
CA THR A 506 13.94 -3.00 -30.77
C THR A 506 13.18 -2.05 -29.84
N LEU A 507 12.66 -2.56 -28.71
CA LEU A 507 11.88 -1.79 -27.75
C LEU A 507 12.75 -0.81 -26.94
N ILE A 508 13.95 -1.24 -26.51
CA ILE A 508 14.85 -0.42 -25.70
C ILE A 508 15.62 0.56 -26.61
N LYS A 509 15.34 1.85 -26.45
CA LYS A 509 16.20 2.89 -27.03
C LYS A 509 17.55 2.96 -26.33
N THR A 510 18.62 3.24 -27.06
CA THR A 510 19.92 3.51 -26.45
C THR A 510 19.80 4.71 -25.50
N PRO A 511 20.16 4.56 -24.20
CA PRO A 511 20.04 5.63 -23.23
C PRO A 511 20.87 6.86 -23.64
N THR A 512 20.24 8.02 -23.69
CA THR A 512 20.85 9.34 -23.91
C THR A 512 20.91 10.17 -22.63
N LEU A 513 20.01 9.89 -21.70
CA LEU A 513 19.91 10.56 -20.41
C LEU A 513 20.76 9.83 -19.36
N ILE A 514 22.08 10.01 -19.42
CA ILE A 514 23.04 9.39 -18.50
C ILE A 514 23.46 10.40 -17.46
N ARG A 515 23.44 10.01 -16.16
CA ARG A 515 23.70 10.88 -15.01
C ARG A 515 22.98 12.23 -15.10
N ALA A 516 21.70 12.16 -15.48
CA ALA A 516 20.88 13.34 -15.65
C ALA A 516 20.66 14.05 -14.30
N SER A 517 20.81 15.38 -14.32
CA SER A 517 20.48 16.21 -13.16
C SER A 517 19.01 16.61 -13.22
N VAL A 518 18.22 16.21 -12.23
CA VAL A 518 16.81 16.52 -12.07
C VAL A 518 16.48 16.82 -10.60
N LYS A 519 15.49 17.66 -10.35
CA LYS A 519 15.15 18.13 -9.00
C LYS A 519 14.08 17.24 -8.35
N ASN A 520 13.18 16.67 -9.14
CA ASN A 520 12.04 15.91 -8.66
C ASN A 520 11.50 14.93 -9.71
N LYS A 521 10.57 14.08 -9.29
CA LYS A 521 9.91 13.06 -10.11
C LYS A 521 9.27 13.64 -11.38
N ARG A 522 8.58 14.77 -11.28
CA ARG A 522 7.89 15.40 -12.42
C ARG A 522 8.86 15.85 -13.51
N GLU A 523 9.93 16.54 -13.12
CA GLU A 523 10.99 16.97 -14.05
C GLU A 523 11.67 15.77 -14.72
N CYS A 524 11.87 14.68 -13.96
CA CYS A 524 12.40 13.44 -14.49
C CYS A 524 11.50 12.87 -15.59
N ILE A 525 10.21 12.70 -15.33
CA ILE A 525 9.22 12.19 -16.29
C ILE A 525 9.14 13.11 -17.53
N GLU A 526 9.13 14.42 -17.35
CA GLU A 526 9.08 15.38 -18.46
C GLU A 526 10.32 15.29 -19.37
N LYS A 527 11.51 15.11 -18.80
CA LYS A 527 12.74 14.89 -19.58
C LYS A 527 12.69 13.58 -20.37
N MET A 528 12.21 12.50 -19.74
CA MET A 528 12.08 11.21 -20.42
C MET A 528 11.07 11.24 -21.57
N ILE A 529 9.94 11.92 -21.39
CA ILE A 529 8.97 12.14 -22.48
C ILE A 529 9.62 12.91 -23.64
N GLY A 530 10.55 13.81 -23.36
CA GLY A 530 11.31 14.53 -24.38
C GLY A 530 12.20 13.63 -25.25
N GLU A 531 12.58 12.44 -24.78
CA GLU A 531 13.35 11.43 -25.53
C GLU A 531 12.47 10.40 -26.24
N CYS A 532 11.16 10.40 -25.98
CA CYS A 532 10.21 9.53 -26.65
C CYS A 532 10.10 9.85 -28.14
N ASP A 533 9.43 8.99 -28.90
CA ASP A 533 9.07 9.28 -30.29
C ASP A 533 8.21 10.54 -30.41
N SER A 534 8.32 11.26 -31.52
CA SER A 534 7.63 12.54 -31.74
C SER A 534 6.10 12.43 -31.67
N THR A 535 5.52 11.28 -31.94
CA THR A 535 4.08 11.01 -31.85
C THR A 535 3.65 10.93 -30.38
N ASN A 536 4.37 10.16 -29.57
CA ASN A 536 4.16 10.08 -28.14
C ASN A 536 4.39 11.43 -27.43
N GLN A 537 5.43 12.18 -27.83
CA GLN A 537 5.72 13.52 -27.25
C GLN A 537 4.57 14.51 -27.43
N LYS A 538 3.90 14.49 -28.58
CA LYS A 538 2.80 15.42 -28.91
C LYS A 538 1.48 15.01 -28.27
N ASN A 539 1.34 13.77 -27.84
CA ASN A 539 0.12 13.24 -27.25
C ASN A 539 -0.02 13.71 -25.80
N LYS A 540 -0.99 14.61 -25.54
CA LYS A 540 -1.26 15.12 -24.19
C LYS A 540 -1.80 14.04 -23.26
N GLU A 541 -2.58 13.10 -23.79
CA GLU A 541 -3.17 12.00 -23.02
C GLU A 541 -2.08 11.01 -22.59
N PHE A 542 -1.06 10.79 -23.41
CA PHE A 542 0.14 10.03 -23.04
C PHE A 542 0.81 10.61 -21.81
N LYS A 543 1.13 11.91 -21.81
CA LYS A 543 1.76 12.59 -20.67
C LYS A 543 0.88 12.55 -19.42
N ASN A 544 -0.40 12.86 -19.58
CA ASN A 544 -1.33 12.89 -18.43
C ASN A 544 -1.49 11.50 -17.81
N SER A 545 -1.59 10.45 -18.64
CA SER A 545 -1.71 9.08 -18.17
C SER A 545 -0.51 8.64 -17.29
N ILE A 546 0.73 9.01 -17.67
CA ILE A 546 1.92 8.72 -16.85
C ILE A 546 1.84 9.45 -15.50
N LEU A 547 1.48 10.73 -15.51
CA LEU A 547 1.38 11.53 -14.30
C LEU A 547 0.26 11.05 -13.37
N GLU A 548 -0.91 10.75 -13.92
CA GLU A 548 -2.04 10.17 -13.19
C GLU A 548 -1.66 8.83 -12.57
N ARG A 549 -0.96 7.96 -13.32
CA ARG A 549 -0.47 6.69 -12.79
C ARG A 549 0.42 6.87 -11.57
N GLU A 550 1.28 7.86 -11.58
CA GLU A 550 2.18 8.18 -10.47
C GLU A 550 1.48 8.83 -9.27
N THR A 551 0.27 9.35 -9.43
CA THR A 551 -0.55 9.84 -8.31
C THR A 551 -1.29 8.70 -7.60
N LEU A 552 -1.66 7.64 -8.33
CA LEU A 552 -2.33 6.46 -7.78
C LEU A 552 -1.41 5.58 -6.92
N GLY A 553 -0.10 5.77 -7.05
CA GLY A 553 0.90 5.07 -6.25
C GLY A 553 2.27 5.11 -6.91
N SER A 554 3.32 5.01 -6.09
CA SER A 554 4.70 5.02 -6.57
C SER A 554 5.02 3.79 -7.41
N THR A 555 5.63 3.99 -8.58
CA THR A 555 6.17 2.91 -9.43
C THR A 555 7.61 2.54 -9.07
N SER A 556 8.14 3.03 -7.95
CA SER A 556 9.50 2.71 -7.52
C SER A 556 9.61 1.34 -6.87
N VAL A 557 10.72 0.65 -7.15
CA VAL A 557 11.10 -0.64 -6.58
C VAL A 557 12.19 -0.44 -5.54
N TYR A 558 12.30 -1.35 -4.57
CA TYR A 558 13.31 -1.29 -3.49
C TYR A 558 14.76 -1.28 -3.98
N THR A 559 15.02 -1.73 -5.21
CA THR A 559 16.35 -1.70 -5.87
C THR A 559 16.78 -0.29 -6.30
N GLY A 560 15.99 0.74 -6.04
CA GLY A 560 16.28 2.12 -6.44
C GLY A 560 15.97 2.41 -7.90
N VAL A 561 15.07 1.64 -8.50
CA VAL A 561 14.55 1.81 -9.86
C VAL A 561 13.12 2.32 -9.80
N ALA A 562 12.73 3.19 -10.72
CA ALA A 562 11.33 3.54 -10.98
C ALA A 562 10.91 3.12 -12.38
N LEU A 563 9.65 2.69 -12.52
CA LEU A 563 9.06 2.17 -13.74
C LEU A 563 7.80 2.96 -14.13
N PRO A 564 7.90 4.28 -14.36
CA PRO A 564 6.76 5.03 -14.85
C PRO A 564 6.27 4.46 -16.18
N HIS A 565 4.95 4.34 -16.33
CA HIS A 565 4.36 3.76 -17.53
C HIS A 565 3.06 4.45 -17.91
N CYS A 566 2.75 4.40 -19.20
CA CYS A 566 1.56 4.96 -19.79
C CYS A 566 0.42 3.94 -19.91
N ASP A 567 -0.80 4.39 -20.01
CA ASP A 567 -1.91 3.57 -20.50
C ASP A 567 -1.64 3.18 -21.98
N PRO A 568 -1.60 1.88 -22.32
CA PRO A 568 -1.32 1.41 -23.67
C PRO A 568 -2.15 2.04 -24.78
N ARG A 569 -3.39 2.48 -24.47
CA ARG A 569 -4.29 3.14 -25.41
C ARG A 569 -3.80 4.51 -25.90
N PHE A 570 -2.98 5.16 -25.09
CA PHE A 570 -2.43 6.48 -25.42
C PHE A 570 -1.01 6.40 -25.95
N VAL A 571 -0.47 5.19 -26.14
CA VAL A 571 0.83 4.94 -26.75
C VAL A 571 0.64 4.70 -28.23
N GLU A 572 1.25 5.54 -29.05
CA GLU A 572 1.24 5.41 -30.50
C GLU A 572 2.44 4.61 -31.01
N HIS A 573 3.60 4.74 -30.34
CA HIS A 573 4.82 4.02 -30.67
C HIS A 573 5.39 3.33 -29.43
N SER A 574 5.61 2.01 -29.53
CA SER A 574 6.14 1.22 -28.40
C SER A 574 7.62 1.45 -28.20
N GLU A 575 8.03 1.83 -26.98
CA GLU A 575 9.42 2.16 -26.65
C GLU A 575 9.71 2.06 -25.15
N LEU A 576 10.96 1.81 -24.79
CA LEU A 576 11.50 1.88 -23.44
C LEU A 576 12.60 2.93 -23.39
N ILE A 577 12.44 3.92 -22.51
CA ILE A 577 13.43 4.98 -22.29
C ILE A 577 14.10 4.76 -20.95
N ILE A 578 15.44 4.71 -20.93
CA ILE A 578 16.23 4.51 -19.71
C ILE A 578 16.94 5.81 -19.35
N MET A 579 16.86 6.20 -18.10
CA MET A 579 17.56 7.36 -17.52
C MET A 579 18.31 6.95 -16.26
N THR A 580 19.60 7.30 -16.19
CA THR A 580 20.36 7.26 -14.93
C THR A 580 20.48 8.66 -14.35
N LEU A 581 20.48 8.77 -13.01
CA LEU A 581 20.48 10.04 -12.31
C LEU A 581 21.83 10.30 -11.64
N GLU A 582 22.31 11.54 -11.70
CA GLU A 582 23.51 11.98 -11.00
C GLU A 582 23.36 11.83 -9.47
N LYS A 583 22.21 12.23 -8.95
CA LYS A 583 21.84 12.11 -7.53
C LYS A 583 20.51 11.39 -7.42
N PRO A 584 20.34 10.56 -6.36
CA PRO A 584 19.06 9.91 -6.15
C PRO A 584 17.97 10.97 -5.85
N ILE A 585 16.78 10.77 -6.41
CA ILE A 585 15.61 11.60 -6.13
C ILE A 585 14.56 10.79 -5.36
N ASN A 586 13.78 11.48 -4.55
CA ASN A 586 12.65 10.87 -3.86
C ASN A 586 11.55 10.51 -4.88
N TRP A 587 11.12 9.24 -4.86
CA TRP A 587 10.05 8.72 -5.71
C TRP A 587 8.94 8.08 -4.87
N GLY A 588 8.42 8.83 -3.91
CA GLY A 588 7.54 8.31 -2.88
C GLY A 588 8.33 7.77 -1.69
N LYS A 589 8.26 6.47 -1.41
CA LYS A 589 9.00 5.85 -0.29
C LYS A 589 10.46 5.53 -0.59
N ASN A 590 10.83 5.40 -1.88
CA ASN A 590 12.16 4.99 -2.30
C ASN A 590 12.97 6.14 -2.91
N ASN A 591 14.28 6.11 -2.71
CA ASN A 591 15.23 6.96 -3.42
C ASN A 591 15.68 6.25 -4.69
N VAL A 592 15.40 6.87 -5.85
CA VAL A 592 15.60 6.29 -7.17
C VAL A 592 16.82 6.89 -7.86
N LYS A 593 17.63 6.04 -8.50
CA LYS A 593 18.78 6.41 -9.33
C LYS A 593 18.67 5.98 -10.78
N LEU A 594 17.81 5.01 -11.06
CA LEU A 594 17.56 4.49 -12.42
C LEU A 594 16.05 4.59 -12.70
N VAL A 595 15.69 5.11 -13.85
CA VAL A 595 14.28 5.22 -14.25
C VAL A 595 14.12 4.61 -15.63
N ILE A 596 13.11 3.74 -15.79
CA ILE A 596 12.75 3.12 -17.06
C ILE A 596 11.30 3.48 -17.37
N LEU A 597 11.10 4.39 -18.31
CA LEU A 597 9.76 4.72 -18.80
C LEU A 597 9.32 3.65 -19.79
N ILE A 598 8.16 3.05 -19.52
CA ILE A 598 7.57 1.99 -20.31
C ILE A 598 6.39 2.55 -21.11
N ALA A 599 6.54 2.60 -22.43
CA ALA A 599 5.48 2.95 -23.36
C ALA A 599 5.29 1.77 -24.32
N VAL A 600 4.17 1.04 -24.19
CA VAL A 600 3.82 -0.09 -25.07
C VAL A 600 2.40 0.08 -25.55
N ALA A 601 2.20 0.14 -26.87
CA ALA A 601 0.90 0.28 -27.50
C ALA A 601 0.04 -0.98 -27.27
N GLU A 602 -1.27 -0.81 -27.19
CA GLU A 602 -2.22 -1.88 -26.89
C GLU A 602 -2.09 -3.09 -27.83
N ASN A 603 -1.91 -2.82 -29.13
CA ASN A 603 -1.73 -3.85 -30.14
C ASN A 603 -0.40 -4.59 -30.05
N ASP A 604 0.59 -3.98 -29.42
CA ASP A 604 1.97 -4.51 -29.32
C ASP A 604 2.18 -5.32 -28.00
N ILE A 605 1.24 -5.24 -27.06
CA ILE A 605 1.33 -5.99 -25.78
C ILE A 605 1.61 -7.47 -26.01
N PRO A 606 0.94 -8.20 -26.93
CA PRO A 606 1.23 -9.62 -27.15
C PRO A 606 2.66 -9.88 -27.66
N ILE A 607 3.26 -8.91 -28.37
CA ILE A 607 4.61 -9.04 -28.95
C ILE A 607 5.69 -8.83 -27.87
N PHE A 608 5.47 -7.84 -26.99
CA PHE A 608 6.46 -7.42 -26.00
C PHE A 608 6.24 -8.00 -24.62
N LYS A 609 5.17 -8.77 -24.40
CA LYS A 609 4.79 -9.35 -23.12
C LYS A 609 5.94 -10.08 -22.42
N ASP A 610 6.53 -11.06 -23.10
CA ASP A 610 7.59 -11.90 -22.55
C ASP A 610 8.87 -11.07 -22.29
N SER A 611 9.13 -10.08 -23.15
CA SER A 611 10.23 -9.13 -22.99
C SER A 611 10.07 -8.23 -21.76
N LEU A 612 8.85 -7.80 -21.44
CA LEU A 612 8.57 -6.99 -20.27
C LEU A 612 8.68 -7.83 -18.98
N ILE A 613 8.18 -9.06 -18.98
CA ILE A 613 8.31 -9.97 -17.83
C ILE A 613 9.79 -10.22 -17.54
N ALA A 614 10.58 -10.51 -18.55
CA ALA A 614 12.03 -10.72 -18.41
C ALA A 614 12.76 -9.45 -17.92
N LEU A 615 12.34 -8.27 -18.36
CA LEU A 615 12.87 -6.99 -17.85
C LEU A 615 12.56 -6.82 -16.36
N TYR A 616 11.34 -7.11 -15.92
CA TYR A 616 10.95 -7.00 -14.50
C TYR A 616 11.80 -7.93 -13.61
N SER A 617 12.07 -9.16 -14.03
CA SER A 617 12.91 -10.09 -13.25
C SER A 617 14.36 -9.59 -13.08
N VAL A 618 14.89 -8.91 -14.08
CA VAL A 618 16.26 -8.34 -14.06
C VAL A 618 16.35 -7.10 -13.16
N ILE A 619 15.30 -6.29 -13.09
CA ILE A 619 15.25 -5.07 -12.27
C ILE A 619 15.30 -5.38 -10.77
N GLU A 620 14.95 -6.58 -10.35
CA GLU A 620 15.05 -7.02 -8.96
C GLU A 620 16.50 -7.29 -8.50
N ASN A 621 17.45 -7.41 -9.44
CA ASN A 621 18.85 -7.60 -9.14
C ASN A 621 19.52 -6.28 -8.73
N GLN A 622 19.69 -6.08 -7.41
CA GLN A 622 20.27 -4.86 -6.82
C GLN A 622 21.70 -4.60 -7.29
N GLU A 623 22.51 -5.64 -7.47
CA GLU A 623 23.92 -5.51 -7.88
C GLU A 623 23.99 -5.00 -9.32
N LEU A 624 23.22 -5.57 -10.21
CA LEU A 624 23.10 -5.12 -11.59
C LEU A 624 22.62 -3.68 -11.68
N MET A 625 21.58 -3.31 -10.92
CA MET A 625 21.07 -1.94 -10.92
C MET A 625 22.13 -0.94 -10.46
N ASN A 626 22.92 -1.28 -9.46
CA ASN A 626 24.04 -0.45 -9.02
C ASN A 626 25.16 -0.36 -10.07
N GLU A 627 25.43 -1.45 -10.81
CA GLU A 627 26.38 -1.48 -11.92
C GLU A 627 25.94 -0.55 -13.06
N LEU A 628 24.68 -0.66 -13.50
CA LEU A 628 24.12 0.17 -14.59
C LEU A 628 24.17 1.67 -14.29
N VAL A 629 23.94 2.07 -13.03
CA VAL A 629 24.00 3.46 -12.60
C VAL A 629 25.41 4.04 -12.67
N GLN A 630 26.46 3.19 -12.58
CA GLN A 630 27.86 3.63 -12.64
C GLN A 630 28.37 3.80 -14.09
N MET A 631 27.67 3.26 -15.07
CA MET A 631 28.07 3.34 -16.46
C MET A 631 27.86 4.74 -17.04
N ASP A 632 28.79 5.17 -17.89
CA ASP A 632 28.77 6.49 -18.55
C ASP A 632 28.42 6.39 -20.05
N ASN A 633 28.15 5.19 -20.56
CA ASN A 633 27.87 4.94 -21.98
C ASN A 633 26.52 4.22 -22.15
N GLY A 634 25.62 4.80 -22.94
CA GLY A 634 24.28 4.25 -23.18
C GLY A 634 24.28 2.91 -23.90
N ASP A 635 25.20 2.68 -24.83
CA ASP A 635 25.33 1.40 -25.54
C ASP A 635 25.80 0.29 -24.59
N GLU A 636 26.66 0.62 -23.63
CA GLU A 636 27.11 -0.31 -22.60
C GLU A 636 25.95 -0.66 -21.65
N ILE A 637 25.15 0.33 -21.20
CA ILE A 637 23.98 0.14 -20.36
C ILE A 637 22.98 -0.79 -21.06
N LYS A 638 22.65 -0.49 -22.33
CA LYS A 638 21.74 -1.31 -23.15
C LYS A 638 22.27 -2.74 -23.30
N SER A 639 23.53 -2.89 -23.69
CA SER A 639 24.15 -4.20 -23.92
C SER A 639 24.22 -5.03 -22.65
N ARG A 640 24.55 -4.41 -21.52
CA ARG A 640 24.64 -5.08 -20.22
C ARG A 640 23.25 -5.54 -19.74
N LEU A 641 22.22 -4.70 -19.88
CA LEU A 641 20.85 -5.04 -19.55
C LEU A 641 20.34 -6.20 -20.41
N LEU A 642 20.53 -6.15 -21.73
CA LEU A 642 20.13 -7.20 -22.66
C LEU A 642 20.85 -8.53 -22.40
N LYS A 643 22.12 -8.48 -22.02
CA LYS A 643 22.91 -9.68 -21.67
C LYS A 643 22.31 -10.37 -20.45
N GLU A 644 21.99 -9.62 -19.39
CA GLU A 644 21.40 -10.18 -18.17
C GLU A 644 20.01 -10.76 -18.43
N VAL A 645 19.17 -10.04 -19.17
CA VAL A 645 17.85 -10.56 -19.57
C VAL A 645 17.99 -11.86 -20.37
N SER A 646 19.01 -11.97 -21.25
CA SER A 646 19.25 -13.20 -22.02
C SER A 646 19.80 -14.36 -21.18
N GLN A 647 20.49 -14.08 -20.09
CA GLN A 647 21.01 -15.11 -19.15
C GLN A 647 19.92 -15.63 -18.23
N ASN A 648 19.03 -14.75 -17.77
CA ASN A 648 17.89 -15.13 -16.94
C ASN A 648 16.74 -15.77 -17.73
N ALA A 649 16.77 -15.72 -19.06
CA ALA A 649 15.82 -16.34 -19.97
C ALA A 649 16.28 -17.71 -20.51
N LYS A 650 17.48 -18.20 -20.12
CA LYS A 650 18.00 -19.54 -20.38
C LYS A 650 17.83 -20.42 -19.15
#